data_b504c7d3f829756cdd886cfcf59607ef
#
_entry.id   b504c7d3f829756cdd886cfcf59607ef
#
_cell.length_a   1.000
_cell.length_b   1.000
_cell.length_c   1.000
_cell.angle_alpha   90.00
_cell.angle_beta   90.00
_cell.angle_gamma   90.00
#
_symmetry.space_group_name_H-M   'P 1'
#
loop_
_entity.id
_entity.type
_entity.pdbx_description
1 polymer ?
#
loop_
_entity_poly.entity_id
_entity_poly.type
_entity_poly.pdbx_seq_one_letter_code
_entity_poly.pdbx_strand_id
1 'polypeptide(L)'
;MAKNLIPRSLAIKKRQIEVDVFNFISLRRGVKERKARSKYKELFTYTLTKKLNKSQQKVATSFAPETLVVAGAGTGKTSALLGRAKYLITDERVTGPETLLLAFNKKAAEEIAERAEKMDLDVVSRTFHGFARQVIIKSVDRLGEASPSDFNSMESLEGIAFSKDKDLIEFIEKFYDQGIDENTKKLLQQFFSQLLVPYFQHDEFKNIEEYAQFVRSGIPLTLSGDRVKSHGEWLISNYLFCNQVPYKYEAPYEETKGSGLWYRPDFSLFQGIYIEYFGIDRNNQTLPWIDSEKYVEEMVSKVETHKVNKTSLINLSYQDLLDGKLISKLEKYLRDFEIPIRPMSTAAILEAANKAGYTSKIFELTKRFLGFYRAGDFKGEELLAKCKSDREIVFGKIFLSLYEQYLSELKRIKQTDFTGLILEATKILNATSEFLPYKHIMVDEFQDISKDRWALIESLKANNPNIEFTFVGDDWQAINEFAGSDPEIMISLGNWEKKREQLFLSETFRMPQSLCQYSGEFVMQNSRQIPKELIAKGDTAKYDQSLNFYWDTDPITHVENIKKVITEIGKDAQDPNCELFIIARYNRSLPKLSEVDGLWAGPVSISTIHRAKGLEADHVIVLDVNSSGVGFPSLIQDDPLLDLVRDQDFTFPNASERRVFYVGISRARKATHVISSIKAPSTFALEMQKSQSGEHIGFEESKISNCPSCKSGWLIKKEKVRGLSCTNWPVCKFKTPPCLICGEPTEMDVETASIYNCEIHPKNGVKRCKKCDLGAYEVKTGRNGNFLGCHLWISTGCRGSENLSEISELKPLPRIKSDSMFKVSENVGMRSGKKWTLEEDLLALTLFISGSNLEEIGNELGRKATAIQGRFVRWIEMAEPRLQVQISKKSVEYENHEEDWTGTEKAQLLSLWEQTLSLVDITEKLQRPKHQIIHVLFGLEKISLTSEHSKIIESYYYTKDNS
;
A
#
# COMPACT_ATOMS: atom_id res chain seq x y z
N MET A 1 -45.56 27.88 11.95
CA MET A 1 -44.88 26.89 11.06
C MET A 1 -45.77 26.73 9.82
N ALA A 2 -45.56 27.51 8.79
CA ALA A 2 -46.21 27.32 7.48
C ALA A 2 -45.10 27.20 6.46
N LYS A 3 -44.67 25.96 6.13
CA LYS A 3 -43.83 25.69 4.97
C LYS A 3 -44.64 26.02 3.73
N ASN A 4 -44.23 27.04 2.99
CA ASN A 4 -44.74 27.38 1.67
C ASN A 4 -44.58 26.17 0.71
N LEU A 5 -45.63 25.36 0.59
CA LEU A 5 -45.74 24.33 -0.43
C LEU A 5 -46.03 25.05 -1.79
N ILE A 6 -44.99 25.30 -2.53
CA ILE A 6 -45.12 25.70 -3.93
C ILE A 6 -45.83 24.55 -4.66
N PRO A 7 -46.98 24.81 -5.34
CA PRO A 7 -47.71 23.76 -6.05
C PRO A 7 -46.75 23.07 -7.08
N ARG A 8 -46.83 21.75 -7.14
CA ARG A 8 -45.95 20.91 -8.00
C ARG A 8 -45.94 21.38 -9.48
N SER A 9 -47.09 21.89 -9.97
CA SER A 9 -47.21 22.45 -11.31
C SER A 9 -46.42 23.77 -11.52
N LEU A 10 -46.35 24.62 -10.50
CA LEU A 10 -45.53 25.84 -10.55
C LEU A 10 -44.03 25.53 -10.50
N ALA A 11 -43.64 24.55 -9.70
CA ALA A 11 -42.25 24.09 -9.65
C ALA A 11 -41.80 23.48 -10.99
N ILE A 12 -42.66 22.71 -11.66
CA ILE A 12 -42.38 22.16 -12.99
C ILE A 12 -42.29 23.27 -14.06
N LYS A 13 -43.21 24.24 -14.05
CA LYS A 13 -43.13 25.39 -14.96
C LYS A 13 -41.86 26.25 -14.74
N LYS A 14 -41.51 26.48 -13.45
CA LYS A 14 -40.29 27.21 -13.12
C LYS A 14 -39.05 26.48 -13.66
N ARG A 15 -38.99 25.16 -13.47
CA ARG A 15 -37.87 24.32 -13.99
C ARG A 15 -37.82 24.33 -15.51
N GLN A 16 -38.96 24.30 -16.20
CA GLN A 16 -38.98 24.37 -17.66
C GLN A 16 -38.49 25.74 -18.19
N ILE A 17 -38.97 26.85 -17.59
CA ILE A 17 -38.49 28.21 -17.95
C ILE A 17 -37.00 28.33 -17.71
N GLU A 18 -36.49 27.80 -16.62
CA GLU A 18 -35.03 27.79 -16.31
C GLU A 18 -34.25 27.01 -17.37
N VAL A 19 -34.76 25.85 -17.84
CA VAL A 19 -34.13 25.04 -18.90
C VAL A 19 -34.16 25.81 -20.25
N ASP A 20 -35.26 26.45 -20.58
CA ASP A 20 -35.39 27.19 -21.84
C ASP A 20 -34.48 28.43 -21.87
N VAL A 21 -34.37 29.15 -20.75
CA VAL A 21 -33.42 30.28 -20.60
C VAL A 21 -31.97 29.80 -20.69
N PHE A 22 -31.64 28.67 -20.06
CA PHE A 22 -30.31 28.08 -20.17
C PHE A 22 -29.96 27.67 -21.61
N ASN A 23 -30.88 27.01 -22.31
CA ASN A 23 -30.71 26.63 -23.71
C ASN A 23 -30.50 27.84 -24.61
N PHE A 24 -31.25 28.93 -24.39
CA PHE A 24 -31.11 30.19 -25.15
C PHE A 24 -29.75 30.85 -24.87
N ILE A 25 -29.32 30.91 -23.61
CA ILE A 25 -28.00 31.47 -23.24
C ILE A 25 -26.88 30.63 -23.88
N SER A 26 -26.95 29.30 -23.83
CA SER A 26 -25.98 28.39 -24.43
C SER A 26 -25.92 28.53 -25.95
N LEU A 27 -27.04 28.68 -26.63
CA LEU A 27 -27.08 28.94 -28.07
C LEU A 27 -26.40 30.28 -28.44
N ARG A 28 -26.70 31.37 -27.71
CA ARG A 28 -26.05 32.68 -27.92
C ARG A 28 -24.55 32.64 -27.65
N ARG A 29 -24.10 31.91 -26.59
CA ARG A 29 -22.67 31.68 -26.35
C ARG A 29 -22.03 30.95 -27.52
N GLY A 30 -22.59 29.84 -27.94
CA GLY A 30 -22.07 29.07 -29.07
C GLY A 30 -21.92 29.86 -30.37
N VAL A 31 -22.78 30.85 -30.62
CA VAL A 31 -22.67 31.77 -31.78
C VAL A 31 -21.48 32.72 -31.56
N LYS A 32 -21.34 33.35 -30.39
CA LYS A 32 -20.21 34.22 -30.05
C LYS A 32 -18.88 33.51 -30.15
N GLU A 33 -18.79 32.30 -29.61
CA GLU A 33 -17.59 31.44 -29.62
C GLU A 33 -17.17 31.04 -31.04
N ARG A 34 -18.14 30.68 -31.91
CA ARG A 34 -17.86 30.42 -33.35
C ARG A 34 -17.31 31.63 -34.04
N LYS A 35 -17.91 32.82 -33.83
CA LYS A 35 -17.41 34.10 -34.38
C LYS A 35 -16.00 34.41 -33.86
N ALA A 36 -15.73 34.21 -32.57
CA ALA A 36 -14.40 34.41 -31.97
C ALA A 36 -13.37 33.46 -32.60
N ARG A 37 -13.65 32.14 -32.69
CA ARG A 37 -12.74 31.19 -33.37
C ARG A 37 -12.45 31.56 -34.83
N SER A 38 -13.42 32.06 -35.54
CA SER A 38 -13.20 32.52 -36.91
C SER A 38 -12.35 33.79 -36.98
N LYS A 39 -12.65 34.79 -36.13
CA LYS A 39 -11.92 36.06 -36.04
C LYS A 39 -10.44 35.86 -35.66
N TYR A 40 -10.17 34.98 -34.72
CA TYR A 40 -8.83 34.75 -34.16
C TYR A 40 -8.17 33.47 -34.70
N LYS A 41 -8.53 33.01 -35.90
CA LYS A 41 -7.98 31.80 -36.53
C LYS A 41 -6.45 31.84 -36.63
N GLU A 42 -5.88 32.98 -36.98
CA GLU A 42 -4.44 33.17 -37.10
C GLU A 42 -3.72 33.12 -35.78
N LEU A 43 -4.31 33.68 -34.71
CA LEU A 43 -3.80 33.59 -33.35
C LEU A 43 -3.59 32.13 -32.95
N PHE A 44 -4.56 31.24 -33.20
CA PHE A 44 -4.52 29.82 -32.81
C PHE A 44 -3.62 28.96 -33.71
N THR A 45 -3.19 29.48 -34.88
CA THR A 45 -2.41 28.74 -35.86
C THR A 45 -0.94 29.15 -35.88
N TYR A 46 -0.63 30.45 -35.72
CA TYR A 46 0.71 30.99 -36.00
C TYR A 46 1.36 31.69 -34.82
N THR A 47 0.59 32.22 -33.88
CA THR A 47 1.14 33.04 -32.78
C THR A 47 1.45 32.24 -31.54
N LEU A 48 0.95 31.00 -31.44
CA LEU A 48 1.24 30.08 -30.33
C LEU A 48 2.42 29.17 -30.68
N THR A 49 3.19 28.80 -29.69
CA THR A 49 4.33 27.86 -29.86
C THR A 49 3.93 26.52 -30.46
N LYS A 50 2.67 26.12 -30.27
CA LYS A 50 2.03 24.97 -30.93
C LYS A 50 0.62 25.33 -31.37
N LYS A 51 0.23 24.89 -32.57
CA LYS A 51 -1.14 25.03 -33.05
C LYS A 51 -2.15 24.38 -32.16
N LEU A 52 -3.19 25.11 -31.74
CA LEU A 52 -4.29 24.54 -30.96
C LEU A 52 -5.22 23.72 -31.85
N ASN A 53 -5.61 22.53 -31.39
CA ASN A 53 -6.66 21.73 -32.03
C ASN A 53 -8.07 22.33 -31.79
N LYS A 54 -9.09 21.76 -32.43
CA LYS A 54 -10.46 22.28 -32.33
C LYS A 54 -11.02 22.30 -30.90
N SER A 55 -10.71 21.29 -30.06
CA SER A 55 -11.18 21.23 -28.67
C SER A 55 -10.48 22.29 -27.82
N GLN A 56 -9.17 22.45 -27.96
CA GLN A 56 -8.40 23.47 -27.26
C GLN A 56 -8.84 24.91 -27.68
N GLN A 57 -9.16 25.11 -28.94
CA GLN A 57 -9.74 26.39 -29.42
C GLN A 57 -11.11 26.67 -28.78
N LYS A 58 -11.96 25.65 -28.57
CA LYS A 58 -13.21 25.83 -27.83
C LYS A 58 -12.95 26.30 -26.39
N VAL A 59 -12.00 25.68 -25.71
CA VAL A 59 -11.57 26.10 -24.34
C VAL A 59 -11.08 27.55 -24.37
N ALA A 60 -10.22 27.90 -25.31
CA ALA A 60 -9.69 29.25 -25.42
C ALA A 60 -10.81 30.32 -25.60
N THR A 61 -11.84 30.03 -26.36
CA THR A 61 -12.91 30.98 -26.72
C THR A 61 -14.20 30.84 -25.93
N SER A 62 -14.23 30.10 -24.83
CA SER A 62 -15.42 29.98 -23.94
C SER A 62 -15.81 31.36 -23.37
N PHE A 63 -17.12 31.64 -23.35
CA PHE A 63 -17.71 32.84 -22.73
C PHE A 63 -18.45 32.52 -21.44
N ALA A 64 -18.28 31.30 -20.90
CA ALA A 64 -18.85 30.96 -19.61
C ALA A 64 -18.06 31.59 -18.45
N PRO A 65 -18.72 32.16 -17.44
CA PRO A 65 -18.05 32.67 -16.24
C PRO A 65 -17.22 31.64 -15.54
N GLU A 66 -17.65 30.37 -15.56
CA GLU A 66 -16.93 29.23 -15.07
C GLU A 66 -16.84 28.16 -16.15
N THR A 67 -15.64 27.74 -16.48
CA THR A 67 -15.37 26.65 -17.43
C THR A 67 -14.63 25.52 -16.75
N LEU A 68 -15.21 24.31 -16.72
CA LEU A 68 -14.54 23.09 -16.34
C LEU A 68 -14.06 22.35 -17.59
N VAL A 69 -12.75 22.16 -17.70
CA VAL A 69 -12.11 21.44 -18.81
C VAL A 69 -11.70 20.05 -18.32
N VAL A 70 -12.43 19.04 -18.75
CA VAL A 70 -12.12 17.64 -18.49
C VAL A 70 -11.16 17.15 -19.57
N ALA A 71 -9.96 16.80 -19.16
CA ALA A 71 -8.87 16.42 -20.05
C ALA A 71 -8.40 15.00 -19.76
N GLY A 72 -7.70 14.40 -20.71
CA GLY A 72 -6.99 13.15 -20.51
C GLY A 72 -5.48 13.33 -20.46
N ALA A 73 -4.75 12.21 -20.28
CA ALA A 73 -3.30 12.22 -20.34
C ALA A 73 -2.81 12.66 -21.73
N GLY A 74 -1.85 13.61 -21.79
CA GLY A 74 -1.24 14.05 -23.04
C GLY A 74 -2.11 14.92 -23.97
N THR A 75 -3.26 15.42 -23.49
CA THR A 75 -4.18 16.25 -24.32
C THR A 75 -3.81 17.73 -24.41
N GLY A 76 -2.72 18.16 -23.77
CA GLY A 76 -2.23 19.54 -23.82
C GLY A 76 -3.01 20.51 -22.94
N LYS A 77 -3.34 20.12 -21.70
CA LYS A 77 -4.03 20.93 -20.68
C LYS A 77 -3.45 22.35 -20.56
N THR A 78 -2.18 22.47 -20.24
CA THR A 78 -1.48 23.74 -20.06
C THR A 78 -1.46 24.59 -21.33
N SER A 79 -1.35 23.95 -22.51
CA SER A 79 -1.42 24.66 -23.79
C SER A 79 -2.81 25.26 -24.03
N ALA A 80 -3.88 24.58 -23.62
CA ALA A 80 -5.24 25.11 -23.71
C ALA A 80 -5.46 26.31 -22.77
N LEU A 81 -4.91 26.25 -21.52
CA LEU A 81 -4.94 27.37 -20.58
C LEU A 81 -4.20 28.59 -21.08
N LEU A 82 -2.96 28.43 -21.56
CA LEU A 82 -2.18 29.55 -22.13
C LEU A 82 -2.81 30.10 -23.40
N GLY A 83 -3.41 29.25 -24.25
CA GLY A 83 -4.19 29.68 -25.40
C GLY A 83 -5.41 30.50 -25.02
N ARG A 84 -6.09 30.16 -23.89
CA ARG A 84 -7.19 30.95 -23.33
C ARG A 84 -6.69 32.30 -22.83
N ALA A 85 -5.61 32.34 -22.08
CA ALA A 85 -5.00 33.58 -21.57
C ALA A 85 -4.63 34.50 -22.74
N LYS A 86 -3.96 34.00 -23.79
CA LYS A 86 -3.60 34.76 -24.99
C LYS A 86 -4.84 35.32 -25.71
N TYR A 87 -5.89 34.48 -25.84
CA TYR A 87 -7.14 34.95 -26.47
C TYR A 87 -7.80 36.06 -25.65
N LEU A 88 -7.93 35.91 -24.33
CA LEU A 88 -8.60 36.90 -23.47
C LEU A 88 -7.88 38.24 -23.46
N ILE A 89 -6.54 38.24 -23.48
CA ILE A 89 -5.70 39.45 -23.55
C ILE A 89 -5.82 40.08 -24.93
N THR A 90 -5.76 39.31 -26.03
CA THR A 90 -5.85 39.81 -27.39
C THR A 90 -7.26 40.35 -27.75
N ASP A 91 -8.32 39.80 -27.13
CA ASP A 91 -9.71 40.27 -27.26
C ASP A 91 -10.03 41.42 -26.28
N GLU A 92 -9.01 41.96 -25.59
CA GLU A 92 -9.06 43.06 -24.60
C GLU A 92 -10.08 42.86 -23.47
N ARG A 93 -10.38 41.61 -23.13
CA ARG A 93 -11.30 41.27 -22.03
C ARG A 93 -10.63 41.41 -20.68
N VAL A 94 -9.35 41.10 -20.59
CA VAL A 94 -8.48 41.23 -19.42
C VAL A 94 -7.08 41.68 -19.86
N THR A 95 -6.34 42.26 -18.94
CA THR A 95 -4.89 42.50 -19.10
C THR A 95 -4.10 41.31 -18.58
N GLY A 96 -2.82 41.25 -18.92
CA GLY A 96 -1.93 40.20 -18.41
C GLY A 96 -1.92 40.13 -16.87
N PRO A 97 -1.64 41.25 -16.15
CA PRO A 97 -1.65 41.30 -14.68
C PRO A 97 -3.02 40.99 -14.02
N GLU A 98 -4.12 41.10 -14.74
CA GLU A 98 -5.46 40.74 -14.30
C GLU A 98 -5.77 39.22 -14.45
N THR A 99 -4.82 38.48 -15.06
CA THR A 99 -4.93 37.02 -15.28
C THR A 99 -4.01 36.25 -14.33
N LEU A 100 -4.60 35.42 -13.47
CA LEU A 100 -3.88 34.57 -12.51
C LEU A 100 -3.96 33.10 -12.93
N LEU A 101 -2.79 32.45 -13.04
CA LEU A 101 -2.68 30.99 -13.20
C LEU A 101 -2.19 30.36 -11.89
N LEU A 102 -2.99 29.46 -11.34
CA LEU A 102 -2.68 28.74 -10.12
C LEU A 102 -2.21 27.30 -10.43
N ALA A 103 -1.05 26.95 -9.88
CA ALA A 103 -0.48 25.61 -9.97
C ALA A 103 -0.30 24.98 -8.58
N PHE A 104 -0.23 23.64 -8.51
CA PHE A 104 -0.12 22.93 -7.25
C PHE A 104 1.29 22.93 -6.64
N ASN A 105 2.32 23.00 -7.49
CA ASN A 105 3.71 22.99 -7.02
C ASN A 105 4.54 24.06 -7.74
N LYS A 106 5.71 24.36 -7.15
CA LYS A 106 6.60 25.42 -7.63
C LYS A 106 7.09 25.17 -9.07
N LYS A 107 7.49 23.91 -9.38
CA LYS A 107 7.96 23.53 -10.71
C LYS A 107 6.90 23.76 -11.80
N ALA A 108 5.64 23.39 -11.52
CA ALA A 108 4.53 23.62 -12.45
C ALA A 108 4.25 25.12 -12.65
N ALA A 109 4.32 25.92 -11.58
CA ALA A 109 4.15 27.37 -11.68
C ALA A 109 5.26 28.02 -12.51
N GLU A 110 6.52 27.59 -12.32
CA GLU A 110 7.68 28.04 -13.10
C GLU A 110 7.57 27.64 -14.59
N GLU A 111 7.19 26.39 -14.86
CA GLU A 111 6.97 25.91 -16.23
C GLU A 111 5.87 26.69 -16.96
N ILE A 112 4.77 27.01 -16.27
CA ILE A 112 3.70 27.84 -16.82
C ILE A 112 4.23 29.24 -17.11
N ALA A 113 4.99 29.86 -16.20
CA ALA A 113 5.59 31.18 -16.37
C ALA A 113 6.54 31.23 -17.58
N GLU A 114 7.48 30.25 -17.68
CA GLU A 114 8.40 30.17 -18.82
C GLU A 114 7.69 30.02 -20.17
N ARG A 115 6.61 29.21 -20.20
CA ARG A 115 5.82 29.01 -21.41
C ARG A 115 5.01 30.27 -21.76
N ALA A 116 4.52 31.00 -20.75
CA ALA A 116 3.82 32.25 -20.94
C ALA A 116 4.77 33.34 -21.50
N GLU A 117 5.99 33.44 -20.94
CA GLU A 117 7.03 34.35 -21.41
C GLU A 117 7.39 34.09 -22.91
N LYS A 118 7.59 32.82 -23.29
CA LYS A 118 7.83 32.44 -24.72
C LYS A 118 6.70 32.80 -25.65
N MET A 119 5.50 33.09 -25.14
CA MET A 119 4.31 33.50 -25.85
C MET A 119 4.04 35.00 -25.75
N ASP A 120 4.95 35.75 -25.15
CA ASP A 120 4.79 37.19 -24.86
C ASP A 120 3.50 37.48 -24.07
N LEU A 121 3.33 36.74 -22.95
CA LEU A 121 2.20 36.87 -22.07
C LEU A 121 2.69 37.31 -20.67
N ASP A 122 2.32 38.52 -20.27
CA ASP A 122 2.58 39.08 -18.95
C ASP A 122 1.50 38.63 -17.94
N VAL A 123 1.34 37.32 -17.75
CA VAL A 123 0.37 36.75 -16.82
C VAL A 123 1.02 36.41 -15.48
N VAL A 124 0.22 36.42 -14.42
CA VAL A 124 0.69 36.08 -13.08
C VAL A 124 0.57 34.57 -12.86
N SER A 125 1.71 33.86 -12.75
CA SER A 125 1.75 32.44 -12.37
C SER A 125 2.20 32.27 -10.92
N ARG A 126 1.43 31.52 -10.10
CA ARG A 126 1.71 31.27 -8.68
C ARG A 126 1.27 29.89 -8.25
N THR A 127 1.90 29.39 -7.16
CA THR A 127 1.31 28.31 -6.40
C THR A 127 0.19 28.81 -5.49
N PHE A 128 -0.71 27.93 -5.02
CA PHE A 128 -1.74 28.29 -4.03
C PHE A 128 -1.16 28.97 -2.79
N HIS A 129 -0.07 28.43 -2.23
CA HIS A 129 0.61 29.03 -1.08
C HIS A 129 1.23 30.39 -1.40
N GLY A 130 1.84 30.54 -2.58
CA GLY A 130 2.37 31.82 -3.06
C GLY A 130 1.27 32.87 -3.24
N PHE A 131 0.10 32.44 -3.70
CA PHE A 131 -1.07 33.32 -3.82
C PHE A 131 -1.63 33.67 -2.44
N ALA A 132 -1.78 32.69 -1.53
CA ALA A 132 -2.25 32.94 -0.17
C ALA A 132 -1.34 33.95 0.57
N ARG A 133 -0.02 33.80 0.46
CA ARG A 133 0.94 34.77 1.01
C ARG A 133 0.74 36.16 0.42
N GLN A 134 0.51 36.29 -0.88
CA GLN A 134 0.23 37.59 -1.54
C GLN A 134 -1.05 38.22 -1.00
N VAL A 135 -2.11 37.43 -0.77
CA VAL A 135 -3.37 37.91 -0.18
C VAL A 135 -3.11 38.52 1.17
N ILE A 136 -2.37 37.82 2.05
CA ILE A 136 -2.03 38.29 3.39
C ILE A 136 -1.23 39.61 3.33
N ILE A 137 -0.14 39.62 2.56
CA ILE A 137 0.72 40.84 2.43
C ILE A 137 -0.09 42.05 1.94
N LYS A 138 -0.85 41.89 0.85
CA LYS A 138 -1.65 42.99 0.31
C LYS A 138 -2.77 43.46 1.23
N SER A 139 -3.30 42.61 2.10
CA SER A 139 -4.31 42.98 3.07
C SER A 139 -3.70 43.85 4.18
N VAL A 140 -2.49 43.55 4.66
CA VAL A 140 -1.76 44.34 5.63
C VAL A 140 -1.46 45.74 5.07
N ASP A 141 -0.94 45.81 3.82
CA ASP A 141 -0.62 47.07 3.15
C ASP A 141 -1.84 48.03 2.99
N ARG A 142 -3.05 47.45 2.82
CA ARG A 142 -4.27 48.23 2.57
C ARG A 142 -5.09 48.57 3.81
N LEU A 143 -5.17 47.66 4.77
CA LEU A 143 -6.08 47.73 5.91
C LEU A 143 -5.43 48.48 7.09
N GLY A 144 -4.09 48.71 7.12
CA GLY A 144 -3.39 49.36 8.23
C GLY A 144 -3.69 48.69 9.58
N GLU A 145 -3.58 49.51 10.66
CA GLU A 145 -3.80 49.04 12.03
C GLU A 145 -5.27 48.65 12.38
N ALA A 146 -6.20 48.75 11.43
CA ALA A 146 -7.64 48.40 11.62
C ALA A 146 -7.99 46.92 11.43
N SER A 147 -7.00 46.06 11.38
CA SER A 147 -7.18 44.60 11.25
C SER A 147 -7.64 43.94 12.56
N PRO A 148 -8.44 42.87 12.54
CA PRO A 148 -8.78 42.09 13.73
C PRO A 148 -7.54 41.69 14.52
N SER A 149 -7.65 41.58 15.83
CA SER A 149 -6.56 41.41 16.82
C SER A 149 -5.57 40.27 16.54
N ASP A 150 -5.91 39.31 15.63
CA ASP A 150 -5.04 38.19 15.25
C ASP A 150 -4.06 38.54 14.11
N PHE A 151 -4.27 39.67 13.39
CA PHE A 151 -3.45 40.07 12.24
C PHE A 151 -2.09 40.68 12.65
N ASN A 152 -2.02 41.37 13.77
CA ASN A 152 -0.76 41.94 14.30
C ASN A 152 0.26 40.82 14.64
N SER A 153 -0.18 39.57 14.74
CA SER A 153 0.72 38.42 14.94
C SER A 153 1.38 37.94 13.66
N MET A 154 0.82 38.22 12.46
CA MET A 154 1.34 37.73 11.19
C MET A 154 2.46 38.58 10.58
N GLU A 155 2.54 39.90 10.88
CA GLU A 155 3.71 40.72 10.54
C GLU A 155 5.01 40.23 11.21
N SER A 156 4.87 39.42 12.27
CA SER A 156 5.97 38.84 13.02
C SER A 156 6.27 37.38 12.69
N LEU A 157 5.64 36.78 11.64
CA LEU A 157 5.91 35.41 11.26
C LEU A 157 7.34 35.25 10.70
N GLU A 158 8.16 34.48 11.40
CA GLU A 158 9.55 34.22 11.04
C GLU A 158 9.72 33.19 9.90
N GLY A 159 8.67 32.42 9.60
CA GLY A 159 8.72 31.43 8.54
C GLY A 159 7.57 30.42 8.51
N ILE A 160 7.79 29.33 7.78
CA ILE A 160 6.87 28.20 7.67
C ILE A 160 7.37 27.04 8.53
N ALA A 161 6.62 26.74 9.60
CA ALA A 161 6.90 25.61 10.47
C ALA A 161 6.57 24.27 9.79
N PHE A 162 7.25 23.23 10.23
CA PHE A 162 6.99 21.86 9.79
C PHE A 162 6.93 21.67 8.27
N SER A 163 7.77 22.46 7.55
CA SER A 163 7.88 22.37 6.10
C SER A 163 8.50 21.05 5.61
N LYS A 164 9.21 20.34 6.50
CA LYS A 164 9.76 19.01 6.29
C LYS A 164 9.00 17.98 7.13
N ASP A 165 8.69 16.86 6.55
CA ASP A 165 8.02 15.74 7.24
C ASP A 165 8.74 15.32 8.52
N LYS A 166 10.08 15.36 8.51
CA LYS A 166 10.91 14.97 9.65
C LYS A 166 10.63 15.86 10.88
N ASP A 167 10.53 17.16 10.69
CA ASP A 167 10.34 18.13 11.78
C ASP A 167 8.95 17.93 12.44
N LEU A 168 7.94 17.61 11.63
CA LEU A 168 6.59 17.31 12.14
C LEU A 168 6.54 15.95 12.87
N ILE A 169 7.20 14.92 12.35
CA ILE A 169 7.30 13.61 13.02
C ILE A 169 8.01 13.77 14.36
N GLU A 170 9.12 14.51 14.42
CA GLU A 170 9.87 14.79 15.66
C GLU A 170 9.00 15.52 16.69
N PHE A 171 8.17 16.50 16.26
CA PHE A 171 7.20 17.14 17.14
C PHE A 171 6.17 16.13 17.68
N ILE A 172 5.61 15.28 16.82
CA ILE A 172 4.63 14.24 17.21
C ILE A 172 5.28 13.25 18.19
N GLU A 173 6.48 12.78 17.90
CA GLU A 173 7.25 11.89 18.77
C GLU A 173 7.47 12.51 20.16
N LYS A 174 7.92 13.76 20.20
CA LYS A 174 8.09 14.50 21.45
C LYS A 174 6.79 14.67 22.24
N PHE A 175 5.65 14.89 21.55
CA PHE A 175 4.35 14.92 22.21
C PHE A 175 4.05 13.58 22.92
N TYR A 176 4.21 12.46 22.22
CA TYR A 176 3.93 11.14 22.78
C TYR A 176 4.89 10.77 23.95
N ASP A 177 6.13 11.26 23.93
CA ASP A 177 7.11 10.98 24.97
C ASP A 177 6.98 11.88 26.21
N GLN A 178 6.80 13.17 26.02
CA GLN A 178 6.99 14.19 27.07
C GLN A 178 5.83 15.18 27.24
N GLY A 179 5.00 15.34 26.20
CA GLY A 179 4.01 16.42 26.09
C GLY A 179 2.64 16.11 26.67
N ILE A 180 2.41 14.97 27.33
CA ILE A 180 1.09 14.48 27.71
C ILE A 180 0.78 14.63 29.19
N ASP A 181 -0.43 15.13 29.48
CA ASP A 181 -1.01 15.12 30.81
C ASP A 181 -1.40 13.69 31.25
N GLU A 182 -1.66 13.52 32.56
CA GLU A 182 -2.01 12.22 33.13
C GLU A 182 -3.29 11.58 32.54
N ASN A 183 -4.22 12.40 32.08
CA ASN A 183 -5.45 11.89 31.44
C ASN A 183 -5.15 11.33 30.04
N THR A 184 -4.36 12.07 29.24
CA THR A 184 -3.91 11.63 27.92
C THR A 184 -3.02 10.39 28.01
N LYS A 185 -2.18 10.25 29.07
CA LYS A 185 -1.42 9.02 29.34
C LYS A 185 -2.33 7.79 29.51
N LYS A 186 -3.41 7.92 30.26
CA LYS A 186 -4.40 6.82 30.44
C LYS A 186 -5.06 6.44 29.12
N LEU A 187 -5.42 7.44 28.30
CA LEU A 187 -5.98 7.20 26.96
C LEU A 187 -4.97 6.49 26.04
N LEU A 188 -3.69 6.89 26.09
CA LEU A 188 -2.63 6.20 25.34
C LEU A 188 -2.44 4.76 25.78
N GLN A 189 -2.45 4.49 27.09
CA GLN A 189 -2.37 3.12 27.61
C GLN A 189 -3.52 2.26 27.10
N GLN A 190 -4.75 2.79 27.15
CA GLN A 190 -5.92 2.11 26.61
C GLN A 190 -5.78 1.89 25.10
N PHE A 191 -5.34 2.91 24.36
CA PHE A 191 -5.20 2.82 22.90
C PHE A 191 -4.19 1.75 22.50
N PHE A 192 -2.98 1.76 23.08
CA PHE A 192 -1.94 0.80 22.72
C PHE A 192 -2.23 -0.64 23.18
N SER A 193 -2.91 -0.83 24.30
CA SER A 193 -3.21 -2.17 24.81
C SER A 193 -4.43 -2.82 24.15
N GLN A 194 -5.42 -2.05 23.72
CA GLN A 194 -6.72 -2.59 23.29
C GLN A 194 -7.22 -2.07 21.92
N LEU A 195 -6.81 -0.86 21.51
CA LEU A 195 -7.41 -0.14 20.39
C LEU A 195 -6.46 0.14 19.23
N LEU A 196 -5.19 -0.29 19.33
CA LEU A 196 -4.16 0.02 18.33
C LEU A 196 -4.50 -0.51 16.94
N VAL A 197 -5.02 -1.73 16.86
CA VAL A 197 -5.37 -2.38 15.61
C VAL A 197 -6.83 -2.13 15.29
N PRO A 198 -7.18 -1.68 14.07
CA PRO A 198 -8.56 -1.56 13.67
C PRO A 198 -9.25 -2.92 13.78
N TYR A 199 -10.42 -2.92 14.38
CA TYR A 199 -11.27 -4.09 14.43
C TYR A 199 -12.04 -4.23 13.13
N PHE A 200 -11.90 -5.36 12.46
CA PHE A 200 -12.70 -5.72 11.31
C PHE A 200 -13.72 -6.76 11.75
N GLN A 201 -15.00 -6.43 11.61
CA GLN A 201 -16.08 -7.39 11.79
C GLN A 201 -16.04 -8.39 10.63
N HIS A 202 -16.41 -9.64 10.90
CA HIS A 202 -16.41 -10.69 9.86
C HIS A 202 -17.38 -10.38 8.71
N ASP A 203 -18.44 -9.66 8.96
CA ASP A 203 -19.45 -9.20 8.00
C ASP A 203 -19.02 -7.97 7.18
N GLU A 204 -17.92 -7.30 7.54
CA GLU A 204 -17.34 -6.21 6.74
C GLU A 204 -16.63 -6.71 5.47
N PHE A 205 -16.20 -7.97 5.45
CA PHE A 205 -15.63 -8.58 4.25
C PHE A 205 -16.74 -8.97 3.28
N LYS A 206 -16.79 -8.27 2.14
CA LYS A 206 -17.83 -8.51 1.12
C LYS A 206 -17.69 -9.87 0.44
N ASN A 207 -16.48 -10.42 0.44
CA ASN A 207 -16.16 -11.67 -0.23
C ASN A 207 -14.88 -12.33 0.35
N ILE A 208 -14.69 -13.58 -0.05
CA ILE A 208 -13.53 -14.39 0.35
C ILE A 208 -12.19 -13.79 -0.11
N GLU A 209 -12.18 -12.99 -1.18
CA GLU A 209 -10.96 -12.34 -1.69
C GLU A 209 -10.45 -11.28 -0.74
N GLU A 210 -11.33 -10.39 -0.28
CA GLU A 210 -10.98 -9.35 0.70
C GLU A 210 -10.44 -9.97 1.99
N TYR A 211 -11.09 -11.04 2.47
CA TYR A 211 -10.62 -11.75 3.65
C TYR A 211 -9.28 -12.47 3.41
N ALA A 212 -9.10 -13.14 2.27
CA ALA A 212 -7.84 -13.78 1.93
C ALA A 212 -6.69 -12.76 1.78
N GLN A 213 -7.00 -11.58 1.29
CA GLN A 213 -6.08 -10.45 1.23
C GLN A 213 -5.70 -9.97 2.63
N PHE A 214 -6.66 -9.79 3.51
CA PHE A 214 -6.44 -9.43 4.92
C PHE A 214 -5.55 -10.45 5.63
N VAL A 215 -5.86 -11.74 5.52
CA VAL A 215 -5.04 -12.82 6.11
C VAL A 215 -3.61 -12.84 5.56
N ARG A 216 -3.42 -12.55 4.27
CA ARG A 216 -2.08 -12.48 3.65
C ARG A 216 -1.29 -11.26 4.08
N SER A 217 -1.93 -10.11 4.30
CA SER A 217 -1.27 -8.90 4.81
C SER A 217 -0.76 -9.08 6.24
N GLY A 218 -1.28 -10.08 6.94
CA GLY A 218 -0.90 -10.45 8.29
C GLY A 218 -1.60 -9.62 9.36
N ILE A 219 -2.05 -10.28 10.41
CA ILE A 219 -2.46 -9.60 11.63
C ILE A 219 -1.19 -9.03 12.27
N PRO A 220 -1.20 -7.78 12.75
CA PRO A 220 -0.04 -7.19 13.38
C PRO A 220 0.47 -8.02 14.56
N LEU A 221 1.79 -7.97 14.83
CA LEU A 221 2.37 -8.57 16.02
C LEU A 221 1.65 -8.08 17.27
N THR A 222 1.56 -8.90 18.29
CA THR A 222 1.11 -8.43 19.60
C THR A 222 2.21 -7.63 20.29
N LEU A 223 1.90 -6.98 21.42
CA LEU A 223 2.90 -6.26 22.22
C LEU A 223 3.99 -7.18 22.80
N SER A 224 3.68 -8.48 22.98
CA SER A 224 4.64 -9.53 23.34
C SER A 224 5.49 -10.03 22.17
N GLY A 225 5.15 -9.67 20.93
CA GLY A 225 5.81 -10.12 19.71
C GLY A 225 5.23 -11.39 19.08
N ASP A 226 4.11 -11.92 19.59
CA ASP A 226 3.45 -13.10 19.04
C ASP A 226 2.72 -12.75 17.73
N ARG A 227 2.73 -13.69 16.77
CA ARG A 227 1.89 -13.64 15.55
C ARG A 227 0.63 -14.47 15.81
N VAL A 228 -0.48 -13.78 15.99
CA VAL A 228 -1.79 -14.38 16.24
C VAL A 228 -2.65 -14.47 14.98
N LYS A 229 -3.71 -15.27 15.02
CA LYS A 229 -4.55 -15.60 13.86
C LYS A 229 -5.83 -14.78 13.77
N SER A 230 -6.22 -14.11 14.84
CA SER A 230 -7.46 -13.31 14.89
C SER A 230 -7.31 -12.06 15.74
N HIS A 231 -8.22 -11.10 15.54
CA HIS A 231 -8.29 -9.90 16.38
C HIS A 231 -8.60 -10.21 17.85
N GLY A 232 -9.48 -11.19 18.10
CA GLY A 232 -9.77 -11.63 19.47
C GLY A 232 -8.55 -12.19 20.19
N GLU A 233 -7.76 -13.03 19.50
CA GLU A 233 -6.48 -13.51 20.03
C GLU A 233 -5.49 -12.37 20.29
N TRP A 234 -5.45 -11.36 19.41
CA TRP A 234 -4.62 -10.18 19.58
C TRP A 234 -4.98 -9.40 20.85
N LEU A 235 -6.27 -9.20 21.12
CA LEU A 235 -6.76 -8.54 22.33
C LEU A 235 -6.43 -9.35 23.58
N ILE A 236 -6.65 -10.67 23.56
CA ILE A 236 -6.35 -11.57 24.66
C ILE A 236 -4.85 -11.54 24.98
N SER A 237 -4.00 -11.71 23.97
CA SER A 237 -2.54 -11.67 24.10
C SER A 237 -2.06 -10.35 24.72
N ASN A 238 -2.50 -9.22 24.19
CA ASN A 238 -2.11 -7.90 24.72
C ASN A 238 -2.64 -7.67 26.13
N TYR A 239 -3.87 -8.11 26.43
CA TYR A 239 -4.40 -8.01 27.77
C TYR A 239 -3.57 -8.80 28.78
N LEU A 240 -3.24 -10.07 28.48
CA LEU A 240 -2.40 -10.92 29.30
C LEU A 240 -1.01 -10.28 29.49
N PHE A 241 -0.38 -9.82 28.41
CA PHE A 241 0.92 -9.16 28.45
C PHE A 241 0.90 -7.88 29.30
N CYS A 242 -0.03 -6.96 29.03
CA CYS A 242 -0.12 -5.69 29.76
C CYS A 242 -0.45 -5.84 31.25
N ASN A 243 -1.00 -7.00 31.65
CA ASN A 243 -1.30 -7.34 33.03
C ASN A 243 -0.30 -8.34 33.64
N GLN A 244 0.83 -8.58 32.97
CA GLN A 244 1.92 -9.43 33.43
C GLN A 244 1.45 -10.86 33.77
N VAL A 245 0.46 -11.38 33.04
CA VAL A 245 -0.01 -12.77 33.14
C VAL A 245 0.85 -13.60 32.17
N PRO A 246 1.70 -14.53 32.67
CA PRO A 246 2.53 -15.35 31.81
C PRO A 246 1.71 -16.35 31.00
N TYR A 247 1.99 -16.42 29.69
CA TYR A 247 1.33 -17.36 28.79
C TYR A 247 2.29 -17.84 27.69
N LYS A 248 1.88 -18.90 26.98
CA LYS A 248 2.52 -19.38 25.75
C LYS A 248 1.45 -19.47 24.68
N TYR A 249 1.66 -18.81 23.53
CA TYR A 249 0.75 -18.85 22.39
C TYR A 249 0.96 -20.16 21.61
N GLU A 250 -0.13 -20.87 21.27
CA GLU A 250 -0.17 -22.12 20.52
C GLU A 250 0.85 -23.19 20.96
N ALA A 251 1.16 -23.27 22.25
CA ALA A 251 2.01 -24.33 22.76
C ALA A 251 1.35 -25.71 22.62
N PRO A 252 2.11 -26.80 22.36
CA PRO A 252 1.55 -28.13 22.33
C PRO A 252 0.83 -28.46 23.63
N TYR A 253 -0.37 -29.01 23.55
CA TYR A 253 -1.13 -29.45 24.71
C TYR A 253 -0.39 -30.60 25.38
N GLU A 254 0.00 -30.44 26.65
CA GLU A 254 0.94 -31.34 27.33
C GLU A 254 0.40 -32.74 27.50
N GLU A 255 -0.90 -32.91 27.79
CA GLU A 255 -1.57 -34.19 28.04
C GLU A 255 -1.67 -35.09 26.78
N THR A 256 -1.44 -34.53 25.56
CA THR A 256 -1.45 -35.34 24.34
C THR A 256 -0.05 -35.76 23.87
N LYS A 257 1.01 -35.48 24.65
CA LYS A 257 2.37 -35.91 24.30
C LYS A 257 2.43 -37.45 24.31
N GLY A 258 2.66 -38.04 23.13
CA GLY A 258 2.74 -39.49 22.94
C GLY A 258 1.47 -40.17 22.42
N SER A 259 0.30 -39.51 22.40
CA SER A 259 -0.96 -40.08 21.90
C SER A 259 -1.14 -40.01 20.38
N GLY A 260 -0.29 -39.25 19.66
CA GLY A 260 -0.40 -38.97 18.23
C GLY A 260 -1.51 -37.96 17.88
N LEU A 261 -2.16 -37.34 18.85
CA LEU A 261 -3.07 -36.25 18.69
C LEU A 261 -2.29 -34.93 18.76
N TRP A 262 -2.42 -34.11 17.73
CA TRP A 262 -1.78 -32.79 17.66
C TRP A 262 -2.82 -31.73 17.98
N TYR A 263 -2.87 -31.32 19.25
CA TYR A 263 -3.73 -30.24 19.71
C TYR A 263 -2.88 -29.12 20.31
N ARG A 264 -3.23 -27.89 19.99
CA ARG A 264 -2.59 -26.68 20.49
C ARG A 264 -3.68 -25.69 20.85
N PRO A 265 -3.90 -25.45 22.15
CA PRO A 265 -4.76 -24.36 22.61
C PRO A 265 -4.21 -23.02 22.18
N ASP A 266 -5.09 -22.03 21.97
CA ASP A 266 -4.64 -20.69 21.57
C ASP A 266 -3.67 -20.10 22.60
N PHE A 267 -3.97 -20.24 23.91
CA PHE A 267 -3.06 -19.82 24.96
C PHE A 267 -2.96 -20.88 26.04
N SER A 268 -1.74 -21.17 26.46
CA SER A 268 -1.45 -22.03 27.62
C SER A 268 -0.95 -21.16 28.77
N LEU A 269 -1.70 -21.10 29.84
CA LEU A 269 -1.29 -20.49 31.12
C LEU A 269 -0.57 -21.52 31.97
N PHE A 270 -0.15 -21.14 33.19
CA PHE A 270 0.41 -22.08 34.11
C PHE A 270 -0.67 -22.95 34.83
N GLN A 271 -0.27 -24.02 35.48
CA GLN A 271 -1.14 -24.92 36.27
C GLN A 271 -2.26 -25.64 35.51
N GLY A 272 -2.04 -25.95 34.22
CA GLY A 272 -3.02 -26.67 33.42
C GLY A 272 -4.26 -25.87 33.04
N ILE A 273 -4.16 -24.55 33.01
CA ILE A 273 -5.20 -23.62 32.54
C ILE A 273 -4.91 -23.23 31.10
N TYR A 274 -5.93 -23.30 30.25
CA TYR A 274 -5.84 -23.03 28.84
C TYR A 274 -6.94 -22.03 28.39
N ILE A 275 -6.71 -21.30 27.33
CA ILE A 275 -7.69 -20.40 26.72
C ILE A 275 -7.87 -20.80 25.26
N GLU A 276 -9.12 -20.91 24.82
CA GLU A 276 -9.52 -21.02 23.41
C GLU A 276 -10.43 -19.85 23.04
N TYR A 277 -10.14 -19.23 21.92
CA TYR A 277 -10.97 -18.21 21.31
C TYR A 277 -11.67 -18.77 20.06
N PHE A 278 -12.97 -19.02 20.18
CA PHE A 278 -13.77 -19.60 19.10
C PHE A 278 -14.37 -18.53 18.19
N GLY A 279 -14.14 -18.65 16.87
CA GLY A 279 -14.64 -17.74 15.84
C GLY A 279 -16.11 -17.95 15.49
N ILE A 280 -17.00 -18.04 16.50
CA ILE A 280 -18.46 -18.27 16.34
C ILE A 280 -19.29 -17.15 16.98
N ASP A 281 -20.43 -16.85 16.35
CA ASP A 281 -21.47 -15.95 16.89
C ASP A 281 -22.46 -16.71 17.79
N ARG A 282 -23.50 -16.01 18.32
CA ARG A 282 -24.55 -16.61 19.18
C ARG A 282 -25.42 -17.64 18.48
N ASN A 283 -25.40 -17.68 17.14
CA ASN A 283 -26.14 -18.66 16.33
C ASN A 283 -25.24 -19.82 15.89
N ASN A 284 -24.04 -19.93 16.47
CA ASN A 284 -23.01 -20.88 16.09
C ASN A 284 -22.56 -20.76 14.61
N GLN A 285 -22.67 -19.54 14.04
CA GLN A 285 -22.21 -19.27 12.69
C GLN A 285 -20.78 -18.74 12.72
N THR A 286 -20.00 -19.16 11.73
CA THR A 286 -18.65 -18.66 11.45
C THR A 286 -18.66 -17.77 10.20
N LEU A 287 -17.50 -17.45 9.65
CA LEU A 287 -17.39 -16.78 8.36
C LEU A 287 -18.16 -17.54 7.26
N PRO A 288 -18.82 -16.87 6.31
CA PRO A 288 -19.71 -17.49 5.32
C PRO A 288 -19.10 -18.58 4.46
N TRP A 289 -17.75 -18.63 4.37
CA TRP A 289 -16.98 -19.64 3.63
C TRP A 289 -16.36 -20.74 4.49
N ILE A 290 -16.67 -20.77 5.79
CA ILE A 290 -16.28 -21.84 6.73
C ILE A 290 -17.54 -22.66 7.06
N ASP A 291 -17.40 -23.97 7.01
CA ASP A 291 -18.49 -24.89 7.40
C ASP A 291 -18.70 -24.79 8.92
N SER A 292 -19.79 -24.16 9.30
CA SER A 292 -20.12 -23.89 10.71
C SER A 292 -20.41 -25.16 11.49
N GLU A 293 -21.07 -26.16 10.90
CA GLU A 293 -21.38 -27.42 11.58
C GLU A 293 -20.09 -28.17 11.97
N LYS A 294 -19.19 -28.30 11.01
CA LYS A 294 -17.90 -28.94 11.24
C LYS A 294 -17.05 -28.17 12.26
N TYR A 295 -17.06 -26.84 12.20
CA TYR A 295 -16.32 -25.98 13.15
C TYR A 295 -16.84 -26.21 14.58
N VAL A 296 -18.16 -26.30 14.78
CA VAL A 296 -18.78 -26.58 16.07
C VAL A 296 -18.44 -28.00 16.58
N GLU A 297 -18.40 -29.02 15.69
CA GLU A 297 -17.94 -30.37 16.06
C GLU A 297 -16.49 -30.35 16.57
N GLU A 298 -15.60 -29.61 15.89
CA GLU A 298 -14.20 -29.44 16.32
C GLU A 298 -14.11 -28.74 17.67
N MET A 299 -14.92 -27.70 17.90
CA MET A 299 -15.02 -26.96 19.15
C MET A 299 -15.45 -27.89 20.30
N VAL A 300 -16.53 -28.66 20.10
CA VAL A 300 -17.01 -29.64 21.11
C VAL A 300 -15.93 -30.67 21.45
N SER A 301 -15.22 -31.18 20.44
CA SER A 301 -14.11 -32.12 20.61
C SER A 301 -12.98 -31.53 21.47
N LYS A 302 -12.62 -30.26 21.27
CA LYS A 302 -11.61 -29.55 22.10
C LYS A 302 -12.07 -29.46 23.55
N VAL A 303 -13.30 -28.99 23.79
CA VAL A 303 -13.88 -28.88 25.15
C VAL A 303 -13.90 -30.22 25.85
N GLU A 304 -14.30 -31.31 25.16
CA GLU A 304 -14.33 -32.65 25.72
C GLU A 304 -12.92 -33.17 26.05
N THR A 305 -11.95 -32.85 25.21
CA THR A 305 -10.52 -33.17 25.47
C THR A 305 -10.04 -32.63 26.83
N HIS A 306 -10.37 -31.40 27.15
CA HIS A 306 -10.01 -30.79 28.43
C HIS A 306 -10.75 -31.42 29.60
N LYS A 307 -12.04 -31.78 29.44
CA LYS A 307 -12.81 -32.47 30.45
C LYS A 307 -12.23 -33.87 30.78
N VAL A 308 -11.91 -34.64 29.71
CA VAL A 308 -11.33 -35.99 29.88
C VAL A 308 -9.98 -35.94 30.59
N ASN A 309 -9.14 -34.95 30.24
CA ASN A 309 -7.82 -34.79 30.84
C ASN A 309 -7.84 -33.98 32.15
N LYS A 310 -8.99 -33.55 32.63
CA LYS A 310 -9.17 -32.79 33.88
C LYS A 310 -8.35 -31.49 33.92
N THR A 311 -8.20 -30.84 32.78
CA THR A 311 -7.59 -29.51 32.67
C THR A 311 -8.64 -28.42 32.57
N SER A 312 -8.30 -27.19 32.94
CA SER A 312 -9.20 -26.06 32.94
C SER A 312 -9.17 -25.32 31.59
N LEU A 313 -10.34 -25.12 30.95
CA LEU A 313 -10.45 -24.40 29.72
C LEU A 313 -11.30 -23.14 29.87
N ILE A 314 -10.71 -21.98 29.60
CA ILE A 314 -11.40 -20.69 29.46
C ILE A 314 -11.92 -20.60 28.02
N ASN A 315 -13.23 -20.58 27.85
CA ASN A 315 -13.89 -20.48 26.56
C ASN A 315 -14.30 -19.03 26.28
N LEU A 316 -13.66 -18.42 25.30
CA LEU A 316 -13.99 -17.12 24.76
C LEU A 316 -14.45 -17.25 23.30
N SER A 317 -15.27 -16.32 22.82
CA SER A 317 -15.84 -16.42 21.47
C SER A 317 -15.88 -15.08 20.74
N TYR A 318 -16.05 -15.15 19.44
CA TYR A 318 -16.31 -13.97 18.61
C TYR A 318 -17.55 -13.22 19.08
N GLN A 319 -18.57 -13.93 19.60
CA GLN A 319 -19.75 -13.27 20.19
C GLN A 319 -19.39 -12.43 21.42
N ASP A 320 -18.45 -12.90 22.26
CA ASP A 320 -18.00 -12.11 23.42
C ASP A 320 -17.32 -10.81 22.98
N LEU A 321 -16.63 -10.81 21.84
CA LEU A 321 -16.02 -9.64 21.25
C LEU A 321 -17.11 -8.68 20.69
N LEU A 322 -18.09 -9.20 19.94
CA LEU A 322 -19.23 -8.40 19.43
C LEU A 322 -20.06 -7.73 20.55
N ASP A 323 -20.25 -8.44 21.65
CA ASP A 323 -20.94 -7.92 22.83
C ASP A 323 -20.09 -6.94 23.66
N GLY A 324 -18.83 -6.68 23.30
CA GLY A 324 -17.89 -5.87 24.09
C GLY A 324 -17.49 -6.50 25.44
N LYS A 325 -17.69 -7.80 25.59
CA LYS A 325 -17.50 -8.52 26.86
C LYS A 325 -16.25 -9.40 26.91
N LEU A 326 -15.48 -9.49 25.82
CA LEU A 326 -14.34 -10.38 25.71
C LEU A 326 -13.34 -10.22 26.88
N ILE A 327 -12.91 -9.00 27.13
CA ILE A 327 -11.91 -8.70 28.17
C ILE A 327 -12.52 -8.84 29.57
N SER A 328 -13.71 -8.34 29.81
CA SER A 328 -14.37 -8.46 31.13
C SER A 328 -14.66 -9.92 31.51
N LYS A 329 -14.97 -10.77 30.50
CA LYS A 329 -15.16 -12.21 30.70
C LYS A 329 -13.82 -12.89 30.99
N LEU A 330 -12.75 -12.53 30.26
CA LEU A 330 -11.40 -13.01 30.51
C LEU A 330 -10.96 -12.65 31.96
N GLU A 331 -11.13 -11.36 32.36
CA GLU A 331 -10.80 -10.92 33.71
C GLU A 331 -11.52 -11.73 34.80
N LYS A 332 -12.81 -11.98 34.57
CA LYS A 332 -13.60 -12.79 35.51
C LYS A 332 -12.98 -14.19 35.68
N TYR A 333 -12.69 -14.88 34.56
CA TYR A 333 -12.06 -16.19 34.62
C TYR A 333 -10.67 -16.17 35.29
N LEU A 334 -9.85 -15.16 35.01
CA LEU A 334 -8.53 -15.03 35.64
C LEU A 334 -8.67 -14.86 37.16
N ARG A 335 -9.67 -14.10 37.63
CA ARG A 335 -9.98 -13.95 39.07
C ARG A 335 -10.53 -15.24 39.67
N ASP A 336 -11.45 -15.92 38.96
CA ASP A 336 -12.04 -17.20 39.42
C ASP A 336 -10.96 -18.30 39.59
N PHE A 337 -9.89 -18.23 38.78
CA PHE A 337 -8.71 -19.10 38.88
C PHE A 337 -7.57 -18.54 39.76
N GLU A 338 -7.82 -17.45 40.52
CA GLU A 338 -6.86 -16.76 41.38
C GLU A 338 -5.54 -16.37 40.68
N ILE A 339 -5.60 -16.06 39.37
CA ILE A 339 -4.46 -15.62 38.57
C ILE A 339 -4.20 -14.12 38.84
N PRO A 340 -2.98 -13.74 39.28
CA PRO A 340 -2.67 -12.36 39.62
C PRO A 340 -2.69 -11.46 38.36
N ILE A 341 -3.45 -10.37 38.40
CA ILE A 341 -3.49 -9.32 37.39
C ILE A 341 -2.70 -8.13 37.91
N ARG A 342 -1.56 -7.81 37.26
CA ARG A 342 -0.64 -6.74 37.61
C ARG A 342 -0.42 -5.81 36.44
N PRO A 343 -1.13 -4.67 36.39
CA PRO A 343 -1.00 -3.74 35.24
C PRO A 343 0.43 -3.23 35.06
N MET A 344 0.92 -3.21 33.83
CA MET A 344 2.19 -2.58 33.46
C MET A 344 2.06 -1.05 33.49
N SER A 345 3.18 -0.37 33.68
CA SER A 345 3.24 1.10 33.53
C SER A 345 3.05 1.52 32.06
N THR A 346 2.52 2.74 31.85
CA THR A 346 2.36 3.30 30.50
C THR A 346 3.69 3.33 29.74
N ALA A 347 4.79 3.68 30.41
CA ALA A 347 6.12 3.69 29.79
C ALA A 347 6.55 2.31 29.27
N ALA A 348 6.29 1.24 30.06
CA ALA A 348 6.61 -0.11 29.64
C ALA A 348 5.75 -0.58 28.46
N ILE A 349 4.48 -0.16 28.38
CA ILE A 349 3.59 -0.44 27.24
C ILE A 349 4.05 0.31 25.99
N LEU A 350 4.46 1.58 26.11
CA LEU A 350 5.02 2.36 25.00
C LEU A 350 6.33 1.76 24.48
N GLU A 351 7.20 1.30 25.37
CA GLU A 351 8.43 0.61 24.99
C GLU A 351 8.13 -0.69 24.22
N ALA A 352 7.17 -1.48 24.69
CA ALA A 352 6.73 -2.69 23.99
C ALA A 352 6.14 -2.37 22.61
N ALA A 353 5.31 -1.33 22.50
CA ALA A 353 4.75 -0.85 21.24
C ALA A 353 5.86 -0.39 20.26
N ASN A 354 6.91 0.23 20.77
CA ASN A 354 8.07 0.62 19.96
C ASN A 354 8.83 -0.61 19.47
N LYS A 355 9.11 -1.57 20.32
CA LYS A 355 9.76 -2.84 19.94
C LYS A 355 8.94 -3.62 18.90
N ALA A 356 7.62 -3.58 18.98
CA ALA A 356 6.71 -4.18 18.00
C ALA A 356 6.56 -3.35 16.69
N GLY A 357 7.22 -2.18 16.59
CA GLY A 357 7.18 -1.32 15.40
C GLY A 357 5.89 -0.52 15.23
N TYR A 358 5.12 -0.30 16.30
CA TYR A 358 3.85 0.42 16.24
C TYR A 358 3.99 1.93 16.34
N THR A 359 4.97 2.44 17.08
CA THR A 359 5.11 3.88 17.31
C THR A 359 5.32 4.65 16.02
N SER A 360 6.18 4.18 15.12
CA SER A 360 6.38 4.82 13.80
C SER A 360 5.09 4.84 12.97
N LYS A 361 4.27 3.79 13.03
CA LYS A 361 2.98 3.73 12.32
C LYS A 361 1.98 4.74 12.87
N ILE A 362 1.89 4.87 14.20
CA ILE A 362 0.98 5.82 14.83
C ILE A 362 1.43 7.27 14.58
N PHE A 363 2.73 7.54 14.51
CA PHE A 363 3.24 8.87 14.20
C PHE A 363 2.90 9.27 12.75
N GLU A 364 3.09 8.37 11.79
CA GLU A 364 2.68 8.61 10.41
C GLU A 364 1.17 8.76 10.26
N LEU A 365 0.38 7.96 10.98
CA LEU A 365 -1.08 8.10 11.03
C LEU A 365 -1.48 9.46 11.59
N THR A 366 -0.91 9.87 12.73
CA THR A 366 -1.19 11.15 13.39
C THR A 366 -0.80 12.33 12.49
N LYS A 367 0.34 12.26 11.80
CA LYS A 367 0.77 13.28 10.83
C LYS A 367 -0.25 13.43 9.70
N ARG A 368 -0.67 12.33 9.10
CA ARG A 368 -1.67 12.34 8.01
C ARG A 368 -3.02 12.84 8.51
N PHE A 369 -3.44 12.39 9.69
CA PHE A 369 -4.69 12.83 10.31
C PHE A 369 -4.69 14.34 10.56
N LEU A 370 -3.59 14.89 11.07
CA LEU A 370 -3.41 16.32 11.27
C LEU A 370 -3.54 17.10 9.96
N GLY A 371 -2.92 16.61 8.89
CA GLY A 371 -3.01 17.23 7.56
C GLY A 371 -4.46 17.31 7.05
N PHE A 372 -5.20 16.19 7.11
CA PHE A 372 -6.60 16.14 6.68
C PHE A 372 -7.52 16.97 7.59
N TYR A 373 -7.32 16.88 8.92
CA TYR A 373 -8.11 17.63 9.89
C TYR A 373 -8.00 19.14 9.64
N ARG A 374 -6.79 19.66 9.44
CA ARG A 374 -6.55 21.08 9.15
C ARG A 374 -7.09 21.47 7.76
N ALA A 375 -6.83 20.70 6.74
CA ALA A 375 -7.32 20.99 5.38
C ALA A 375 -8.86 21.00 5.29
N GLY A 376 -9.54 20.21 6.10
CA GLY A 376 -11.00 20.18 6.21
C GLY A 376 -11.59 21.27 7.13
N ASP A 377 -10.77 22.06 7.80
CA ASP A 377 -11.16 23.06 8.84
C ASP A 377 -12.11 22.47 9.89
N PHE A 378 -11.90 21.22 10.29
CA PHE A 378 -12.74 20.54 11.30
C PHE A 378 -12.61 21.19 12.67
N LYS A 379 -13.70 21.13 13.45
CA LYS A 379 -13.74 21.52 14.86
C LYS A 379 -13.71 20.27 15.75
N GLY A 380 -13.15 20.43 16.97
CA GLY A 380 -13.03 19.29 17.90
C GLY A 380 -14.37 18.63 18.23
N GLU A 381 -15.45 19.41 18.40
CA GLU A 381 -16.79 18.88 18.64
C GLU A 381 -17.34 18.09 17.45
N GLU A 382 -17.09 18.57 16.23
CA GLU A 382 -17.49 17.88 14.99
C GLU A 382 -16.75 16.55 14.82
N LEU A 383 -15.45 16.52 15.13
CA LEU A 383 -14.66 15.30 15.10
C LEU A 383 -15.21 14.27 16.08
N LEU A 384 -15.41 14.66 17.34
CA LEU A 384 -15.93 13.74 18.37
C LEU A 384 -17.36 13.27 18.08
N ALA A 385 -18.19 14.12 17.46
CA ALA A 385 -19.54 13.74 17.04
C ALA A 385 -19.55 12.68 15.90
N LYS A 386 -18.50 12.62 15.09
CA LYS A 386 -18.34 11.59 14.04
C LYS A 386 -17.88 10.25 14.60
N CYS A 387 -17.24 10.22 15.78
CA CYS A 387 -16.70 9.01 16.39
C CYS A 387 -17.84 8.08 16.84
N LYS A 388 -17.78 6.82 16.43
CA LYS A 388 -18.79 5.78 16.73
C LYS A 388 -18.25 4.66 17.61
N SER A 389 -16.96 4.37 17.52
CA SER A 389 -16.29 3.31 18.26
C SER A 389 -15.38 3.87 19.36
N ASP A 390 -15.07 3.04 20.36
CA ASP A 390 -14.12 3.41 21.43
C ASP A 390 -12.73 3.76 20.86
N ARG A 391 -12.32 3.08 19.80
CA ARG A 391 -11.06 3.37 19.11
C ARG A 391 -11.04 4.79 18.55
N GLU A 392 -12.10 5.19 17.88
CA GLU A 392 -12.24 6.53 17.29
C GLU A 392 -12.33 7.61 18.39
N ILE A 393 -13.11 7.36 19.45
CA ILE A 393 -13.26 8.29 20.57
C ILE A 393 -11.94 8.51 21.31
N VAL A 394 -11.24 7.42 21.63
CA VAL A 394 -9.96 7.49 22.36
C VAL A 394 -8.89 8.17 21.50
N PHE A 395 -8.76 7.76 20.24
CA PHE A 395 -7.81 8.41 19.31
C PHE A 395 -8.16 9.90 19.11
N GLY A 396 -9.44 10.23 18.90
CA GLY A 396 -9.90 11.60 18.71
C GLY A 396 -9.54 12.50 19.90
N LYS A 397 -9.70 12.02 21.14
CA LYS A 397 -9.29 12.76 22.34
C LYS A 397 -7.76 12.95 22.43
N ILE A 398 -6.97 11.91 22.15
CA ILE A 398 -5.50 12.00 22.10
C ILE A 398 -5.08 13.01 21.03
N PHE A 399 -5.68 12.92 19.84
CA PHE A 399 -5.40 13.83 18.74
C PHE A 399 -5.72 15.28 19.06
N LEU A 400 -6.86 15.56 19.71
CA LEU A 400 -7.22 16.93 20.09
C LEU A 400 -6.23 17.53 21.11
N SER A 401 -5.74 16.75 22.07
CA SER A 401 -4.68 17.19 22.99
C SER A 401 -3.38 17.51 22.23
N LEU A 402 -2.99 16.68 21.25
CA LEU A 402 -1.85 16.98 20.38
C LEU A 402 -2.09 18.25 19.56
N TYR A 403 -3.29 18.43 19.01
CA TYR A 403 -3.63 19.57 18.16
C TYR A 403 -3.56 20.91 18.92
N GLU A 404 -4.03 20.93 20.16
CA GLU A 404 -3.92 22.12 21.03
C GLU A 404 -2.45 22.50 21.28
N GLN A 405 -1.60 21.50 21.54
CA GLN A 405 -0.16 21.74 21.70
C GLN A 405 0.51 22.16 20.39
N TYR A 406 0.07 21.59 19.25
CA TYR A 406 0.55 21.98 17.93
C TYR A 406 0.27 23.47 17.64
N LEU A 407 -0.94 23.93 17.89
CA LEU A 407 -1.30 25.35 17.72
C LEU A 407 -0.52 26.26 18.69
N SER A 408 -0.34 25.80 19.94
CA SER A 408 0.46 26.52 20.95
C SER A 408 1.92 26.65 20.53
N GLU A 409 2.49 25.60 19.94
CA GLU A 409 3.87 25.61 19.43
C GLU A 409 4.02 26.56 18.24
N LEU A 410 3.10 26.51 17.25
CA LEU A 410 3.10 27.47 16.13
C LEU A 410 3.10 28.92 16.63
N LYS A 411 2.25 29.22 17.63
CA LYS A 411 2.18 30.55 18.23
C LYS A 411 3.48 30.92 18.99
N ARG A 412 4.06 29.97 19.73
CA ARG A 412 5.31 30.15 20.49
C ARG A 412 6.48 30.49 19.58
N ILE A 413 6.61 29.77 18.46
CA ILE A 413 7.70 30.01 17.49
C ILE A 413 7.39 31.12 16.48
N LYS A 414 6.22 31.76 16.57
CA LYS A 414 5.76 32.82 15.66
C LYS A 414 5.82 32.38 14.17
N GLN A 415 5.39 31.16 13.89
CA GLN A 415 5.35 30.62 12.53
C GLN A 415 3.95 30.09 12.22
N THR A 416 3.66 29.88 10.95
CA THR A 416 2.47 29.17 10.47
C THR A 416 2.88 27.96 9.64
N ASP A 417 2.00 27.02 9.44
CA ASP A 417 2.20 25.92 8.48
C ASP A 417 1.58 26.25 7.10
N PHE A 418 1.81 25.41 6.12
CA PHE A 418 1.28 25.60 4.77
C PHE A 418 -0.25 25.70 4.74
N THR A 419 -0.95 24.84 5.50
CA THR A 419 -2.41 24.88 5.59
C THR A 419 -2.89 26.17 6.28
N GLY A 420 -2.19 26.60 7.33
CA GLY A 420 -2.48 27.86 8.01
C GLY A 420 -2.42 29.09 7.10
N LEU A 421 -1.48 29.13 6.15
CA LEU A 421 -1.44 30.21 5.13
C LEU A 421 -2.73 30.23 4.29
N ILE A 422 -3.20 29.08 3.83
CA ILE A 422 -4.42 28.97 3.01
C ILE A 422 -5.64 29.39 3.84
N LEU A 423 -5.77 28.87 5.07
CA LEU A 423 -6.90 29.18 5.96
C LEU A 423 -6.96 30.67 6.30
N GLU A 424 -5.82 31.32 6.56
CA GLU A 424 -5.79 32.74 6.88
C GLU A 424 -6.14 33.60 5.66
N ALA A 425 -5.58 33.28 4.50
CA ALA A 425 -5.96 33.95 3.25
C ALA A 425 -7.45 33.78 2.95
N THR A 426 -8.02 32.60 3.24
CA THR A 426 -9.47 32.34 3.09
C THR A 426 -10.31 33.23 4.01
N LYS A 427 -9.92 33.40 5.27
CA LYS A 427 -10.60 34.33 6.20
C LYS A 427 -10.58 35.77 5.69
N ILE A 428 -9.42 36.26 5.21
CA ILE A 428 -9.27 37.59 4.63
C ILE A 428 -10.20 37.75 3.44
N LEU A 429 -10.19 36.79 2.52
CA LEU A 429 -11.01 36.84 1.31
C LEU A 429 -12.50 36.71 1.59
N ASN A 430 -12.90 36.04 2.67
CA ASN A 430 -14.30 36.03 3.13
C ASN A 430 -14.76 37.41 3.64
N ALA A 431 -13.84 38.24 4.10
CA ALA A 431 -14.17 39.59 4.50
C ALA A 431 -14.19 40.55 3.29
N THR A 432 -13.22 40.46 2.40
CA THR A 432 -13.12 41.26 1.18
C THR A 432 -12.10 40.71 0.18
N SER A 433 -12.37 40.86 -1.11
CA SER A 433 -11.41 40.59 -2.21
C SER A 433 -11.19 41.77 -3.13
N GLU A 434 -11.72 42.95 -2.79
CA GLU A 434 -11.68 44.15 -3.66
C GLU A 434 -10.28 44.69 -3.94
N PHE A 435 -9.28 44.29 -3.13
CA PHE A 435 -7.87 44.71 -3.29
C PHE A 435 -7.10 43.84 -4.31
N LEU A 436 -7.69 42.78 -4.85
CA LEU A 436 -7.06 41.91 -5.84
C LEU A 436 -7.36 42.37 -7.26
N PRO A 437 -6.36 42.46 -8.14
CA PRO A 437 -6.55 42.96 -9.51
C PRO A 437 -7.17 41.92 -10.46
N TYR A 438 -7.37 40.67 -10.02
CA TYR A 438 -7.66 39.56 -10.89
C TYR A 438 -9.11 39.58 -11.41
N LYS A 439 -9.27 39.46 -12.72
CA LYS A 439 -10.55 39.27 -13.40
C LYS A 439 -10.74 37.88 -13.95
N HIS A 440 -9.66 37.16 -14.22
CA HIS A 440 -9.70 35.76 -14.66
C HIS A 440 -8.70 34.91 -13.89
N ILE A 441 -9.18 33.82 -13.28
CA ILE A 441 -8.36 32.87 -12.53
C ILE A 441 -8.42 31.52 -13.21
N MET A 442 -7.27 30.95 -13.52
CA MET A 442 -7.11 29.65 -14.16
C MET A 442 -6.41 28.69 -13.20
N VAL A 443 -6.92 27.48 -13.06
CA VAL A 443 -6.35 26.43 -12.18
C VAL A 443 -5.98 25.23 -13.02
N ASP A 444 -4.68 24.89 -13.07
CA ASP A 444 -4.18 23.68 -13.73
C ASP A 444 -4.18 22.50 -12.75
N GLU A 445 -4.20 21.26 -13.26
CA GLU A 445 -4.24 19.99 -12.51
C GLU A 445 -5.34 19.97 -11.42
N PHE A 446 -6.53 20.51 -11.74
CA PHE A 446 -7.62 20.74 -10.78
C PHE A 446 -8.08 19.51 -10.02
N GLN A 447 -7.86 18.28 -10.53
CA GLN A 447 -8.14 17.01 -9.82
C GLN A 447 -7.31 16.83 -8.53
N ASP A 448 -6.26 17.62 -8.33
CA ASP A 448 -5.43 17.55 -7.12
C ASP A 448 -5.83 18.60 -6.06
N ILE A 449 -6.97 19.26 -6.23
CA ILE A 449 -7.43 20.29 -5.28
C ILE A 449 -7.82 19.67 -3.93
N SER A 450 -7.47 20.34 -2.83
CA SER A 450 -7.87 19.99 -1.46
C SER A 450 -9.01 20.91 -0.99
N LYS A 451 -9.70 20.54 0.07
CA LYS A 451 -10.84 21.31 0.61
C LYS A 451 -10.47 22.73 1.01
N ASP A 452 -9.33 22.92 1.66
CA ASP A 452 -8.83 24.25 2.04
C ASP A 452 -8.57 25.15 0.82
N ARG A 453 -7.96 24.61 -0.25
CA ARG A 453 -7.73 25.36 -1.49
C ARG A 453 -9.03 25.63 -2.24
N TRP A 454 -9.97 24.69 -2.20
CA TRP A 454 -11.30 24.92 -2.74
C TRP A 454 -12.06 26.00 -1.97
N ALA A 455 -11.99 26.02 -0.64
CA ALA A 455 -12.56 27.08 0.18
C ALA A 455 -11.95 28.46 -0.15
N LEU A 456 -10.65 28.54 -0.43
CA LEU A 456 -9.98 29.75 -0.89
C LEU A 456 -10.57 30.26 -2.23
N ILE A 457 -10.82 29.35 -3.20
CA ILE A 457 -11.46 29.68 -4.48
C ILE A 457 -12.91 30.15 -4.28
N GLU A 458 -13.68 29.45 -3.46
CA GLU A 458 -15.08 29.81 -3.17
C GLU A 458 -15.18 31.20 -2.49
N SER A 459 -14.24 31.55 -1.61
CA SER A 459 -14.16 32.86 -0.98
C SER A 459 -13.92 33.98 -1.98
N LEU A 460 -13.09 33.73 -3.00
CA LEU A 460 -12.89 34.68 -4.11
C LEU A 460 -14.17 34.90 -4.90
N LYS A 461 -14.91 33.83 -5.17
CA LYS A 461 -16.17 33.89 -5.92
C LYS A 461 -17.28 34.61 -5.16
N ALA A 462 -17.39 34.35 -3.85
CA ALA A 462 -18.44 34.93 -3.00
C ALA A 462 -18.32 36.46 -2.92
N ASN A 463 -17.11 36.99 -2.84
CA ASN A 463 -16.86 38.41 -2.64
C ASN A 463 -16.51 39.19 -3.92
N ASN A 464 -16.33 38.51 -5.05
CA ASN A 464 -16.14 39.16 -6.35
C ASN A 464 -16.84 38.35 -7.47
N PRO A 465 -18.13 38.56 -7.70
CA PRO A 465 -18.92 37.81 -8.70
C PRO A 465 -18.49 38.05 -10.14
N ASN A 466 -17.62 39.04 -10.42
CA ASN A 466 -17.12 39.40 -11.76
C ASN A 466 -15.85 38.62 -12.13
N ILE A 467 -15.24 37.87 -11.20
CA ILE A 467 -14.11 36.99 -11.53
C ILE A 467 -14.61 35.78 -12.31
N GLU A 468 -14.00 35.55 -13.46
CA GLU A 468 -14.22 34.37 -14.29
C GLU A 468 -13.20 33.28 -13.93
N PHE A 469 -13.60 32.01 -13.96
CA PHE A 469 -12.77 30.86 -13.60
C PHE A 469 -12.64 29.87 -14.75
N THR A 470 -11.45 29.28 -14.89
CA THR A 470 -11.21 28.14 -15.78
C THR A 470 -10.45 27.06 -15.00
N PHE A 471 -11.09 25.94 -14.78
CA PHE A 471 -10.53 24.77 -14.11
C PHE A 471 -10.16 23.73 -15.16
N VAL A 472 -8.94 23.21 -15.12
CA VAL A 472 -8.49 22.16 -16.06
C VAL A 472 -7.93 21.00 -15.26
N GLY A 473 -8.41 19.79 -15.52
CA GLY A 473 -7.99 18.61 -14.79
C GLY A 473 -8.30 17.29 -15.49
N ASP A 474 -7.79 16.21 -14.90
CA ASP A 474 -8.00 14.84 -15.30
C ASP A 474 -8.32 13.99 -14.07
N ASP A 475 -9.60 13.75 -13.80
CA ASP A 475 -10.06 12.96 -12.65
C ASP A 475 -9.48 11.53 -12.66
N TRP A 476 -9.16 10.97 -13.84
CA TRP A 476 -8.49 9.67 -13.96
C TRP A 476 -7.04 9.71 -13.44
N GLN A 477 -6.43 10.90 -13.34
CA GLN A 477 -5.08 11.12 -12.80
C GLN A 477 -5.09 11.69 -11.36
N ALA A 478 -6.22 11.64 -10.66
CA ALA A 478 -6.31 12.03 -9.25
C ALA A 478 -5.68 10.95 -8.35
N ILE A 479 -4.39 11.08 -8.05
CA ILE A 479 -3.60 10.11 -7.28
C ILE A 479 -2.99 10.69 -6.00
N ASN A 480 -3.29 11.95 -5.66
CA ASN A 480 -2.71 12.66 -4.53
C ASN A 480 -3.64 12.71 -3.30
N GLU A 481 -4.63 11.81 -3.20
CA GLU A 481 -5.55 11.71 -2.07
C GLU A 481 -4.82 11.54 -0.73
N PHE A 482 -3.71 10.79 -0.72
CA PHE A 482 -2.86 10.63 0.47
C PHE A 482 -2.26 11.96 0.97
N ALA A 483 -2.18 12.99 0.11
CA ALA A 483 -1.68 14.33 0.40
C ALA A 483 -2.81 15.37 0.61
N GLY A 484 -4.07 14.92 0.74
CA GLY A 484 -5.22 15.78 1.03
C GLY A 484 -6.03 16.23 -0.18
N SER A 485 -5.71 15.78 -1.40
CA SER A 485 -6.54 16.06 -2.57
C SER A 485 -7.90 15.36 -2.48
N ASP A 486 -8.95 16.05 -2.93
CA ASP A 486 -10.31 15.54 -2.95
C ASP A 486 -10.85 15.53 -4.39
N PRO A 487 -10.80 14.38 -5.09
CA PRO A 487 -11.29 14.25 -6.46
C PRO A 487 -12.79 14.56 -6.61
N GLU A 488 -13.58 14.38 -5.53
CA GLU A 488 -15.02 14.66 -5.56
C GLU A 488 -15.33 16.11 -5.87
N ILE A 489 -14.46 17.04 -5.52
CA ILE A 489 -14.63 18.45 -5.86
C ILE A 489 -14.70 18.61 -7.38
N MET A 490 -13.80 17.99 -8.15
CA MET A 490 -13.83 18.02 -9.60
C MET A 490 -15.01 17.24 -10.18
N ILE A 491 -15.28 16.04 -9.66
CA ILE A 491 -16.36 15.14 -10.14
C ILE A 491 -17.72 15.81 -9.93
N SER A 492 -17.97 16.36 -8.73
CA SER A 492 -19.20 17.05 -8.41
C SER A 492 -19.44 18.31 -9.26
N LEU A 493 -18.36 19.03 -9.58
CA LEU A 493 -18.44 20.19 -10.49
C LEU A 493 -18.89 19.80 -11.91
N GLY A 494 -18.52 18.60 -12.37
CA GLY A 494 -18.98 18.04 -13.65
C GLY A 494 -20.48 17.76 -13.71
N ASN A 495 -21.11 17.55 -12.57
CA ASN A 495 -22.55 17.22 -12.45
C ASN A 495 -23.44 18.45 -12.16
N TRP A 496 -22.88 19.68 -12.15
CA TRP A 496 -23.57 20.86 -11.63
C TRP A 496 -24.17 21.80 -12.69
N GLU A 497 -25.14 22.55 -12.23
CA GLU A 497 -26.15 23.30 -12.99
C GLU A 497 -25.70 24.65 -13.61
N LYS A 498 -26.29 24.93 -14.77
CA LYS A 498 -26.73 26.23 -15.32
C LYS A 498 -25.77 27.42 -15.52
N LYS A 499 -24.69 27.62 -14.73
CA LYS A 499 -23.75 28.73 -14.94
C LYS A 499 -22.40 28.31 -15.53
N ARG A 500 -22.05 27.02 -15.45
CA ARG A 500 -20.79 26.44 -15.92
C ARG A 500 -20.89 25.86 -17.30
N GLU A 501 -19.79 25.83 -17.99
CA GLU A 501 -19.60 25.09 -19.23
C GLU A 501 -18.60 23.97 -18.97
N GLN A 502 -18.95 22.73 -19.31
CA GLN A 502 -18.04 21.60 -19.30
C GLN A 502 -17.53 21.33 -20.70
N LEU A 503 -16.22 21.37 -20.90
CA LEU A 503 -15.54 21.10 -22.14
C LEU A 503 -14.59 19.93 -22.02
N PHE A 504 -14.39 19.18 -23.11
CA PHE A 504 -13.55 18.00 -23.14
C PHE A 504 -12.35 18.20 -24.06
N LEU A 505 -11.15 17.81 -23.60
CA LEU A 505 -9.97 17.62 -24.42
C LEU A 505 -9.78 16.14 -24.69
N SER A 506 -10.23 15.68 -25.85
CA SER A 506 -10.27 14.27 -26.22
C SER A 506 -9.07 13.81 -27.04
N GLU A 507 -8.36 14.72 -27.74
CA GLU A 507 -7.22 14.37 -28.57
C GLU A 507 -5.94 14.29 -27.74
N THR A 508 -5.32 13.12 -27.67
CA THR A 508 -4.03 12.93 -26.99
C THR A 508 -2.89 12.82 -27.99
N PHE A 509 -1.74 13.41 -27.63
CA PHE A 509 -0.50 13.37 -28.41
C PHE A 509 0.60 12.54 -27.70
N ARG A 510 0.19 11.79 -26.66
CA ARG A 510 1.09 10.97 -25.87
C ARG A 510 0.89 9.48 -26.14
N MET A 511 -0.33 8.99 -26.00
CA MET A 511 -0.62 7.55 -25.99
C MET A 511 -1.08 7.05 -27.36
N PRO A 512 -0.69 5.81 -27.75
CA PRO A 512 -1.29 5.06 -28.85
C PRO A 512 -2.78 4.80 -28.62
N GLN A 513 -3.54 4.55 -29.71
CA GLN A 513 -4.99 4.38 -29.61
C GLN A 513 -5.39 3.14 -28.78
N SER A 514 -4.69 2.01 -28.94
CA SER A 514 -4.95 0.81 -28.16
C SER A 514 -4.73 1.05 -26.67
N LEU A 515 -3.67 1.78 -26.30
CA LEU A 515 -3.40 2.12 -24.90
C LEU A 515 -4.47 3.08 -24.34
N CYS A 516 -4.97 4.04 -25.14
CA CYS A 516 -6.09 4.91 -24.77
C CYS A 516 -7.33 4.10 -24.44
N GLN A 517 -7.67 3.13 -25.29
CA GLN A 517 -8.84 2.28 -25.13
C GLN A 517 -8.72 1.42 -23.88
N TYR A 518 -7.69 0.58 -23.76
CA TYR A 518 -7.55 -0.35 -22.63
C TYR A 518 -7.42 0.35 -21.28
N SER A 519 -6.66 1.44 -21.21
CA SER A 519 -6.52 2.20 -19.98
C SER A 519 -7.80 2.93 -19.59
N GLY A 520 -8.56 3.42 -20.59
CA GLY A 520 -9.87 4.03 -20.40
C GLY A 520 -10.92 3.04 -19.91
N GLU A 521 -11.05 1.89 -20.56
CA GLU A 521 -11.96 0.81 -20.13
C GLU A 521 -11.64 0.35 -18.70
N PHE A 522 -10.35 0.21 -18.36
CA PHE A 522 -9.92 -0.17 -17.03
C PHE A 522 -10.32 0.85 -15.96
N VAL A 523 -10.04 2.15 -16.17
CA VAL A 523 -10.35 3.16 -15.14
C VAL A 523 -11.85 3.42 -15.03
N MET A 524 -12.61 3.31 -16.13
CA MET A 524 -14.06 3.50 -16.20
C MET A 524 -14.88 2.34 -15.61
N GLN A 525 -14.25 1.26 -15.15
CA GLN A 525 -14.94 0.29 -14.27
C GLN A 525 -15.53 0.99 -13.03
N ASN A 526 -14.91 2.07 -12.56
CA ASN A 526 -15.49 2.96 -11.58
C ASN A 526 -16.41 3.97 -12.28
N SER A 527 -17.72 3.74 -12.23
CA SER A 527 -18.75 4.57 -12.86
C SER A 527 -18.85 6.01 -12.33
N ARG A 528 -18.17 6.34 -11.23
CA ARG A 528 -18.09 7.72 -10.70
C ARG A 528 -17.10 8.59 -11.46
N GLN A 529 -16.13 8.00 -12.16
CA GLN A 529 -15.19 8.77 -12.98
C GLN A 529 -15.93 9.47 -14.11
N ILE A 530 -15.48 10.67 -14.48
CA ILE A 530 -16.10 11.44 -15.56
C ILE A 530 -15.86 10.69 -16.88
N PRO A 531 -16.92 10.27 -17.59
CA PRO A 531 -16.77 9.56 -18.88
C PRO A 531 -16.12 10.45 -19.91
N LYS A 532 -15.07 9.95 -20.56
CA LYS A 532 -14.38 10.62 -21.66
C LYS A 532 -13.72 9.61 -22.59
N GLU A 533 -13.67 9.95 -23.85
CA GLU A 533 -13.02 9.17 -24.88
C GLU A 533 -11.72 9.86 -25.30
N LEU A 534 -10.63 9.08 -25.39
CA LEU A 534 -9.33 9.58 -25.83
C LEU A 534 -9.01 9.09 -27.24
N ILE A 535 -8.64 10.01 -28.11
CA ILE A 535 -8.32 9.75 -29.52
C ILE A 535 -6.84 10.08 -29.74
N ALA A 536 -6.05 9.08 -30.09
CA ALA A 536 -4.63 9.26 -30.40
C ALA A 536 -4.44 10.11 -31.66
N LYS A 537 -3.49 11.02 -31.63
CA LYS A 537 -3.12 11.91 -32.73
C LYS A 537 -1.59 11.97 -32.90
N GLY A 538 -1.19 12.32 -34.14
CA GLY A 538 0.22 12.44 -34.46
C GLY A 538 0.92 11.09 -34.67
N ASP A 539 2.19 11.03 -34.33
CA ASP A 539 3.01 9.81 -34.52
C ASP A 539 2.62 8.64 -33.64
N THR A 540 2.02 8.91 -32.47
CA THR A 540 1.59 7.88 -31.53
C THR A 540 0.42 7.03 -32.06
N ALA A 541 -0.37 7.56 -33.00
CA ALA A 541 -1.47 6.83 -33.64
C ALA A 541 -1.01 5.64 -34.52
N LYS A 542 0.30 5.52 -34.79
CA LYS A 542 0.89 4.47 -35.65
C LYS A 542 1.20 3.17 -34.91
N TYR A 543 1.17 3.16 -33.56
CA TYR A 543 1.54 1.99 -32.75
C TYR A 543 0.29 1.18 -32.38
N ASP A 544 0.18 -0.04 -32.91
CA ASP A 544 -1.00 -0.92 -32.69
C ASP A 544 -0.86 -1.78 -31.42
N GLN A 545 0.32 -2.31 -31.13
CA GLN A 545 0.60 -3.12 -29.94
C GLN A 545 1.32 -2.29 -28.88
N SER A 546 0.56 -1.61 -28.03
CA SER A 546 1.10 -0.64 -27.08
C SER A 546 1.02 -1.05 -25.62
N LEU A 547 0.41 -2.20 -25.30
CA LEU A 547 0.33 -2.75 -23.96
C LEU A 547 0.71 -4.22 -23.97
N ASN A 548 1.81 -4.56 -23.30
CA ASN A 548 2.38 -5.91 -23.28
C ASN A 548 2.48 -6.42 -21.85
N PHE A 549 2.09 -7.69 -21.61
CA PHE A 549 2.18 -8.32 -20.30
C PHE A 549 3.29 -9.38 -20.29
N TYR A 550 4.18 -9.31 -19.31
CA TYR A 550 5.25 -10.28 -19.07
C TYR A 550 4.99 -10.95 -17.73
N TRP A 551 4.86 -12.28 -17.79
CA TRP A 551 4.54 -13.07 -16.62
C TRP A 551 5.79 -13.76 -16.09
N ASP A 552 6.17 -13.46 -14.88
CA ASP A 552 7.36 -13.99 -14.24
C ASP A 552 7.02 -15.19 -13.34
N THR A 553 7.89 -16.19 -13.37
CA THR A 553 7.83 -17.33 -12.47
C THR A 553 8.57 -17.08 -11.16
N ASP A 554 9.52 -16.14 -11.13
CA ASP A 554 10.33 -15.81 -9.95
C ASP A 554 10.43 -14.29 -9.72
N PRO A 555 9.79 -13.76 -8.65
CA PRO A 555 9.79 -12.33 -8.35
C PRO A 555 11.15 -11.79 -7.85
N ILE A 556 12.15 -12.65 -7.61
CA ILE A 556 13.45 -12.26 -7.01
C ILE A 556 14.38 -11.60 -8.05
N THR A 557 14.07 -11.68 -9.34
CA THR A 557 14.97 -11.27 -10.42
C THR A 557 14.43 -10.10 -11.25
N HIS A 558 14.04 -8.99 -10.62
CA HIS A 558 13.57 -7.80 -11.35
C HIS A 558 14.50 -7.39 -12.50
N VAL A 559 15.81 -7.38 -12.28
CA VAL A 559 16.78 -6.99 -13.28
C VAL A 559 16.78 -7.94 -14.46
N GLU A 560 16.69 -9.26 -14.24
CA GLU A 560 16.64 -10.24 -15.34
C GLU A 560 15.36 -10.13 -16.16
N ASN A 561 14.23 -9.86 -15.49
CA ASN A 561 12.97 -9.63 -16.17
C ASN A 561 12.99 -8.36 -17.00
N ILE A 562 13.56 -7.28 -16.46
CA ILE A 562 13.80 -6.04 -17.21
C ILE A 562 14.68 -6.32 -18.44
N LYS A 563 15.76 -7.10 -18.31
CA LYS A 563 16.62 -7.50 -19.42
C LYS A 563 15.84 -8.26 -20.50
N LYS A 564 14.98 -9.21 -20.12
CA LYS A 564 14.13 -9.95 -21.08
C LYS A 564 13.23 -8.99 -21.85
N VAL A 565 12.52 -8.10 -21.13
CA VAL A 565 11.65 -7.09 -21.75
C VAL A 565 12.43 -6.21 -22.72
N ILE A 566 13.58 -5.69 -22.31
CA ILE A 566 14.44 -4.85 -23.15
C ILE A 566 14.90 -5.62 -24.41
N THR A 567 15.26 -6.91 -24.27
CA THR A 567 15.67 -7.76 -25.40
C THR A 567 14.53 -7.91 -26.42
N GLU A 568 13.28 -8.06 -25.95
CA GLU A 568 12.10 -8.18 -26.81
C GLU A 568 11.72 -6.85 -27.50
N ILE A 569 11.95 -5.71 -26.86
CA ILE A 569 11.77 -4.38 -27.48
C ILE A 569 12.75 -4.22 -28.68
N GLY A 570 13.91 -4.87 -28.62
CA GLY A 570 14.80 -5.06 -29.76
C GLY A 570 15.40 -3.76 -30.31
N LYS A 571 15.00 -3.34 -31.54
CA LYS A 571 15.63 -2.21 -32.24
C LYS A 571 15.50 -0.87 -31.48
N ASP A 572 14.39 -0.61 -30.82
CA ASP A 572 14.17 0.62 -30.08
C ASP A 572 15.13 0.73 -28.87
N ALA A 573 15.56 -0.41 -28.30
CA ALA A 573 16.54 -0.44 -27.22
C ALA A 573 17.95 0.01 -27.67
N GLN A 574 18.23 -0.01 -28.97
CA GLN A 574 19.50 0.42 -29.57
C GLN A 574 19.44 1.85 -30.10
N ASP A 575 18.27 2.51 -30.04
CA ASP A 575 18.14 3.91 -30.47
C ASP A 575 18.54 4.86 -29.33
N PRO A 576 19.62 5.66 -29.51
CA PRO A 576 20.08 6.61 -28.50
C PRO A 576 19.07 7.75 -28.20
N ASN A 577 18.08 7.96 -29.04
CA ASN A 577 17.02 8.96 -28.83
C ASN A 577 15.75 8.37 -28.21
N CYS A 578 15.66 7.05 -28.08
CA CYS A 578 14.51 6.39 -27.51
C CYS A 578 14.58 6.40 -25.97
N GLU A 579 13.55 6.90 -25.30
CA GLU A 579 13.49 7.04 -23.85
C GLU A 579 12.85 5.84 -23.19
N LEU A 580 13.46 5.31 -22.11
CA LEU A 580 12.92 4.26 -21.28
C LEU A 580 12.58 4.79 -19.88
N PHE A 581 11.38 4.48 -19.40
CA PHE A 581 10.96 4.79 -18.04
C PHE A 581 10.59 3.52 -17.27
N ILE A 582 11.34 3.20 -16.21
CA ILE A 582 11.08 2.07 -15.33
C ILE A 582 10.37 2.60 -14.09
N ILE A 583 9.15 2.12 -13.84
CA ILE A 583 8.31 2.62 -12.76
C ILE A 583 7.73 1.49 -11.92
N ALA A 584 7.50 1.79 -10.63
CA ALA A 584 6.85 0.87 -9.69
C ALA A 584 5.94 1.62 -8.72
N ARG A 585 5.10 0.88 -7.98
CA ARG A 585 4.26 1.46 -6.92
C ARG A 585 5.08 2.02 -5.77
N TYR A 586 6.16 1.34 -5.38
CA TYR A 586 7.01 1.68 -4.24
C TYR A 586 8.50 1.72 -4.61
N ASN A 587 9.29 2.53 -3.87
CA ASN A 587 10.74 2.67 -4.10
C ASN A 587 11.50 1.34 -3.98
N ARG A 588 11.08 0.43 -3.09
CA ARG A 588 11.75 -0.86 -2.87
C ARG A 588 11.67 -1.82 -4.06
N SER A 589 10.72 -1.60 -4.94
CA SER A 589 10.53 -2.37 -6.17
C SER A 589 11.37 -1.84 -7.35
N LEU A 590 12.06 -0.74 -7.16
CA LEU A 590 12.82 -0.10 -8.22
C LEU A 590 14.27 -0.62 -8.22
N PRO A 591 14.82 -0.96 -9.40
CA PRO A 591 16.24 -1.27 -9.53
C PRO A 591 17.10 -0.01 -9.33
N LYS A 592 18.38 -0.19 -9.02
CA LYS A 592 19.35 0.88 -9.10
C LYS A 592 19.68 1.17 -10.57
N LEU A 593 19.97 2.43 -10.90
CA LEU A 593 20.33 2.79 -12.28
C LEU A 593 21.53 1.99 -12.79
N SER A 594 22.53 1.74 -11.93
CA SER A 594 23.71 0.93 -12.25
C SER A 594 23.41 -0.54 -12.60
N GLU A 595 22.27 -1.06 -12.22
CA GLU A 595 21.86 -2.45 -12.49
C GLU A 595 21.25 -2.61 -13.89
N VAL A 596 20.82 -1.51 -14.49
CA VAL A 596 20.22 -1.45 -15.83
C VAL A 596 21.09 -0.66 -16.82
N ASP A 597 22.22 -0.14 -16.36
CA ASP A 597 23.18 0.61 -17.17
C ASP A 597 23.72 -0.27 -18.31
N GLY A 598 23.83 0.34 -19.52
CA GLY A 598 24.28 -0.37 -20.73
C GLY A 598 23.25 -1.33 -21.36
N LEU A 599 22.07 -1.50 -20.78
CA LEU A 599 20.98 -2.32 -21.36
C LEU A 599 20.15 -1.55 -22.39
N TRP A 600 20.14 -0.23 -22.31
CA TRP A 600 19.38 0.67 -23.15
C TRP A 600 20.29 1.79 -23.68
N ALA A 601 20.24 2.07 -24.98
CA ALA A 601 21.15 3.05 -25.61
C ALA A 601 20.75 4.50 -25.35
N GLY A 602 19.47 4.77 -25.15
CA GLY A 602 18.91 6.09 -24.89
C GLY A 602 18.81 6.44 -23.39
N PRO A 603 18.16 7.58 -23.08
CA PRO A 603 17.95 7.99 -21.68
C PRO A 603 17.08 7.00 -20.91
N VAL A 604 17.51 6.63 -19.69
CA VAL A 604 16.76 5.79 -18.76
C VAL A 604 16.37 6.58 -17.53
N SER A 605 15.10 6.56 -17.18
CA SER A 605 14.55 7.15 -15.95
C SER A 605 13.95 6.07 -15.05
N ILE A 606 14.13 6.19 -13.73
CA ILE A 606 13.61 5.25 -12.75
C ILE A 606 12.89 6.04 -11.65
N SER A 607 11.62 5.71 -11.37
CA SER A 607 10.82 6.45 -10.39
C SER A 607 9.61 5.67 -9.90
N THR A 608 9.02 6.12 -8.80
CA THR A 608 7.67 5.65 -8.43
C THR A 608 6.61 6.29 -9.31
N ILE A 609 5.46 5.62 -9.49
CA ILE A 609 4.36 6.14 -10.32
C ILE A 609 3.88 7.52 -9.85
N HIS A 610 3.86 7.79 -8.55
CA HIS A 610 3.48 9.11 -8.04
C HIS A 610 4.43 10.22 -8.50
N ARG A 611 5.73 9.96 -8.50
CA ARG A 611 6.74 10.92 -9.00
C ARG A 611 6.78 10.98 -10.52
N ALA A 612 6.33 9.93 -11.21
CA ALA A 612 6.23 9.86 -12.66
C ALA A 612 5.04 10.70 -13.22
N LYS A 613 4.14 11.18 -12.35
CA LYS A 613 3.01 12.03 -12.79
C LYS A 613 3.54 13.28 -13.51
N GLY A 614 2.99 13.55 -14.69
CA GLY A 614 3.45 14.65 -15.55
C GLY A 614 4.59 14.28 -16.53
N LEU A 615 5.37 13.23 -16.23
CA LEU A 615 6.46 12.75 -17.10
C LEU A 615 5.96 11.77 -18.16
N GLU A 616 6.78 11.49 -19.17
CA GLU A 616 6.50 10.55 -20.26
C GLU A 616 7.79 10.00 -20.85
N ALA A 617 7.73 8.84 -21.51
CA ALA A 617 8.84 8.24 -22.24
C ALA A 617 8.33 7.43 -23.43
N ASP A 618 9.21 6.98 -24.34
CA ASP A 618 8.81 6.15 -25.47
C ASP A 618 8.30 4.78 -25.01
N HIS A 619 9.09 4.12 -24.16
CA HIS A 619 8.71 2.86 -23.52
C HIS A 619 8.63 3.01 -22.01
N VAL A 620 7.64 2.36 -21.41
CA VAL A 620 7.44 2.33 -19.95
C VAL A 620 7.39 0.89 -19.47
N ILE A 621 8.21 0.54 -18.48
CA ILE A 621 8.16 -0.75 -17.80
C ILE A 621 7.52 -0.54 -16.43
N VAL A 622 6.39 -1.22 -16.17
CA VAL A 622 5.70 -1.18 -14.88
C VAL A 622 6.03 -2.45 -14.12
N LEU A 623 6.73 -2.32 -12.99
CA LEU A 623 7.21 -3.41 -12.16
C LEU A 623 6.20 -3.78 -11.06
N ASP A 624 6.33 -5.00 -10.52
CA ASP A 624 5.57 -5.50 -9.37
C ASP A 624 4.05 -5.40 -9.53
N VAL A 625 3.55 -5.63 -10.73
CA VAL A 625 2.11 -5.72 -10.95
C VAL A 625 1.65 -7.13 -10.53
N ASN A 626 1.65 -7.37 -9.21
CA ASN A 626 1.31 -8.65 -8.60
C ASN A 626 0.40 -8.45 -7.38
N SER A 627 -0.18 -9.53 -6.86
CA SER A 627 -1.07 -9.53 -5.69
C SER A 627 -0.31 -9.65 -4.35
N SER A 628 0.96 -9.24 -4.30
CA SER A 628 1.71 -9.11 -3.03
C SER A 628 1.28 -7.87 -2.26
N GLY A 629 1.64 -7.78 -0.98
CA GLY A 629 1.30 -6.62 -0.13
C GLY A 629 1.73 -5.27 -0.69
N VAL A 630 2.68 -5.25 -1.63
CA VAL A 630 3.26 -4.04 -2.26
C VAL A 630 3.07 -3.97 -3.77
N GLY A 631 2.30 -4.90 -4.31
CA GLY A 631 1.97 -4.95 -5.73
C GLY A 631 0.85 -4.01 -6.15
N PHE A 632 0.11 -4.40 -7.19
CA PHE A 632 -1.08 -3.73 -7.68
C PHE A 632 -2.30 -4.68 -7.69
N PRO A 633 -3.43 -4.29 -7.08
CA PRO A 633 -3.57 -3.15 -6.18
C PRO A 633 -2.72 -3.32 -4.92
N SER A 634 -2.25 -2.22 -4.34
CA SER A 634 -1.57 -2.27 -3.05
C SER A 634 -2.50 -2.81 -1.97
N LEU A 635 -2.00 -3.76 -1.17
CA LEU A 635 -2.74 -4.30 -0.02
C LEU A 635 -2.53 -3.47 1.26
N ILE A 636 -1.69 -2.44 1.18
CA ILE A 636 -1.49 -1.52 2.30
C ILE A 636 -2.72 -0.62 2.36
N GLN A 637 -3.63 -0.97 3.26
CA GLN A 637 -4.81 -0.14 3.53
C GLN A 637 -4.45 0.98 4.50
N ASP A 638 -5.10 2.12 4.29
CA ASP A 638 -5.06 3.21 5.26
C ASP A 638 -5.80 2.80 6.54
N ASP A 639 -5.38 3.37 7.66
CA ASP A 639 -6.08 3.18 8.91
C ASP A 639 -7.48 3.83 8.85
N PRO A 640 -8.57 3.11 9.22
CA PRO A 640 -9.93 3.63 9.20
C PRO A 640 -10.14 4.92 10.01
N LEU A 641 -9.28 5.23 10.98
CA LEU A 641 -9.33 6.51 11.71
C LEU A 641 -9.24 7.71 10.76
N LEU A 642 -8.55 7.59 9.62
CA LEU A 642 -8.48 8.66 8.64
C LEU A 642 -9.84 9.00 8.01
N ASP A 643 -10.79 8.09 8.05
CA ASP A 643 -12.13 8.30 7.48
C ASP A 643 -12.98 9.31 8.28
N LEU A 644 -12.60 9.56 9.54
CA LEU A 644 -13.18 10.63 10.36
C LEU A 644 -12.95 12.02 9.78
N VAL A 645 -11.85 12.20 9.04
CA VAL A 645 -11.38 13.47 8.48
C VAL A 645 -11.30 13.48 6.95
N ARG A 646 -11.74 12.37 6.31
CA ARG A 646 -11.86 12.26 4.86
C ARG A 646 -13.31 11.93 4.51
N ASP A 647 -13.82 12.55 3.45
CA ASP A 647 -15.09 12.14 2.84
C ASP A 647 -14.73 11.20 1.67
N GLN A 648 -14.34 9.97 1.98
CA GLN A 648 -14.13 8.97 0.94
C GLN A 648 -15.40 8.19 0.68
N ASP A 649 -15.79 8.13 -0.58
CA ASP A 649 -16.82 7.20 -1.03
C ASP A 649 -16.15 5.86 -1.39
N PHE A 650 -16.21 4.92 -0.47
CA PHE A 650 -15.70 3.55 -0.63
C PHE A 650 -16.58 2.66 -1.51
N THR A 651 -17.48 3.24 -2.32
CA THR A 651 -18.46 2.46 -3.10
C THR A 651 -17.80 1.61 -4.20
N PHE A 652 -16.58 1.94 -4.63
CA PHE A 652 -15.87 1.15 -5.64
C PHE A 652 -14.53 0.62 -5.13
N PRO A 653 -14.31 -0.71 -5.16
CA PRO A 653 -13.09 -1.33 -4.65
C PRO A 653 -11.83 -0.83 -5.38
N ASN A 654 -10.78 -0.50 -4.61
CA ASN A 654 -9.49 -0.08 -5.13
C ASN A 654 -9.53 1.13 -6.10
N ALA A 655 -10.51 2.04 -5.97
CA ALA A 655 -10.67 3.18 -6.88
C ALA A 655 -9.40 4.04 -6.99
N SER A 656 -8.75 4.35 -5.87
CA SER A 656 -7.49 5.11 -5.84
C SER A 656 -6.34 4.33 -6.53
N GLU A 657 -6.18 3.03 -6.23
CA GLU A 657 -5.16 2.19 -6.85
C GLU A 657 -5.37 2.02 -8.37
N ARG A 658 -6.64 2.00 -8.84
CA ARG A 658 -6.93 2.03 -10.28
C ARG A 658 -6.42 3.29 -10.95
N ARG A 659 -6.61 4.46 -10.34
CA ARG A 659 -6.07 5.73 -10.87
C ARG A 659 -4.54 5.73 -10.85
N VAL A 660 -3.91 5.21 -9.80
CA VAL A 660 -2.45 5.07 -9.75
C VAL A 660 -1.95 4.16 -10.88
N PHE A 661 -2.59 3.03 -11.11
CA PHE A 661 -2.22 2.13 -12.20
C PHE A 661 -2.45 2.77 -13.58
N TYR A 662 -3.58 3.44 -13.78
CA TYR A 662 -3.85 4.23 -15.00
C TYR A 662 -2.75 5.27 -15.25
N VAL A 663 -2.33 6.02 -14.22
CA VAL A 663 -1.23 6.97 -14.36
C VAL A 663 0.04 6.27 -14.82
N GLY A 664 0.37 5.10 -14.23
CA GLY A 664 1.56 4.32 -14.62
C GLY A 664 1.53 3.92 -16.08
N ILE A 665 0.47 3.24 -16.51
CA ILE A 665 0.38 2.72 -17.89
C ILE A 665 0.22 3.83 -18.95
N SER A 666 -0.30 5.00 -18.60
CA SER A 666 -0.53 6.13 -19.50
C SER A 666 0.71 7.03 -19.71
N ARG A 667 1.91 6.61 -19.28
CA ARG A 667 3.17 7.40 -19.45
C ARG A 667 3.85 7.16 -20.80
N ALA A 668 3.50 6.11 -21.52
CA ALA A 668 4.17 5.68 -22.75
C ALA A 668 3.72 6.45 -24.00
N ARG A 669 4.69 6.79 -24.88
CA ARG A 669 4.45 7.31 -26.23
C ARG A 669 4.37 6.20 -27.27
N LYS A 670 5.04 5.04 -27.05
CA LYS A 670 5.05 3.89 -27.95
C LYS A 670 4.37 2.68 -27.32
N ALA A 671 4.92 2.18 -26.19
CA ALA A 671 4.37 1.00 -25.53
C ALA A 671 4.62 0.98 -24.03
N THR A 672 3.70 0.36 -23.30
CA THR A 672 3.81 0.01 -21.89
C THR A 672 3.99 -1.49 -21.73
N HIS A 673 4.95 -1.89 -20.90
CA HIS A 673 5.35 -3.26 -20.60
C HIS A 673 5.07 -3.53 -19.14
N VAL A 674 4.12 -4.40 -18.85
CA VAL A 674 3.67 -4.71 -17.48
C VAL A 674 4.29 -6.03 -17.06
N ILE A 675 5.11 -6.02 -15.99
CA ILE A 675 5.68 -7.24 -15.42
C ILE A 675 4.81 -7.69 -14.23
N SER A 676 4.22 -8.87 -14.36
CA SER A 676 3.35 -9.50 -13.36
C SER A 676 3.90 -10.87 -12.95
N SER A 677 3.44 -11.41 -11.83
CA SER A 677 3.88 -12.72 -11.35
C SER A 677 2.83 -13.80 -11.58
N ILE A 678 3.24 -14.95 -12.14
CA ILE A 678 2.36 -16.12 -12.25
C ILE A 678 1.99 -16.68 -10.88
N LYS A 679 2.91 -16.60 -9.90
CA LYS A 679 2.70 -17.14 -8.54
C LYS A 679 1.70 -16.29 -7.72
N ALA A 680 1.61 -15.01 -8.02
CA ALA A 680 0.73 -14.06 -7.35
C ALA A 680 0.20 -13.01 -8.35
N PRO A 681 -0.65 -13.41 -9.31
CA PRO A 681 -1.09 -12.51 -10.37
C PRO A 681 -1.89 -11.35 -9.83
N SER A 682 -1.65 -10.16 -10.40
CA SER A 682 -2.44 -8.97 -10.11
C SER A 682 -3.86 -9.12 -10.66
N THR A 683 -4.86 -8.77 -9.86
CA THR A 683 -6.24 -8.66 -10.35
C THR A 683 -6.37 -7.62 -11.47
N PHE A 684 -5.57 -6.54 -11.43
CA PHE A 684 -5.55 -5.51 -12.48
C PHE A 684 -4.93 -6.02 -13.79
N ALA A 685 -3.81 -6.77 -13.70
CA ALA A 685 -3.21 -7.37 -14.88
C ALA A 685 -4.16 -8.39 -15.55
N LEU A 686 -4.82 -9.24 -14.75
CA LEU A 686 -5.78 -10.23 -15.25
C LEU A 686 -7.02 -9.56 -15.86
N GLU A 687 -7.53 -8.49 -15.27
CA GLU A 687 -8.67 -7.73 -15.77
C GLU A 687 -8.35 -7.10 -17.14
N MET A 688 -7.21 -6.43 -17.25
CA MET A 688 -6.81 -5.79 -18.51
C MET A 688 -6.50 -6.81 -19.61
N GLN A 689 -5.93 -7.96 -19.26
CA GLN A 689 -5.67 -9.02 -20.22
C GLN A 689 -6.96 -9.61 -20.81
N LYS A 690 -8.04 -9.71 -20.03
CA LYS A 690 -9.36 -10.12 -20.54
C LYS A 690 -9.95 -9.12 -21.54
N SER A 691 -9.68 -7.83 -21.38
CA SER A 691 -10.14 -6.77 -22.31
C SER A 691 -9.38 -6.84 -23.64
N GLN A 692 -8.12 -7.29 -23.61
CA GLN A 692 -7.32 -7.51 -24.81
C GLN A 692 -7.70 -8.86 -25.41
N SER A 693 -8.60 -8.88 -26.37
CA SER A 693 -8.96 -10.09 -27.10
C SER A 693 -7.75 -10.68 -27.85
N GLY A 694 -7.06 -11.65 -27.27
CA GLY A 694 -6.47 -12.77 -27.99
C GLY A 694 -4.99 -12.80 -28.28
N GLU A 695 -4.11 -11.84 -27.89
CA GLU A 695 -2.66 -12.03 -28.09
C GLU A 695 -1.89 -12.00 -26.76
N HIS A 696 -1.34 -13.13 -26.39
CA HIS A 696 -0.55 -13.33 -25.18
C HIS A 696 0.93 -13.42 -25.53
N ILE A 697 1.71 -12.41 -25.18
CA ILE A 697 3.17 -12.48 -25.27
C ILE A 697 3.68 -13.08 -23.94
N GLY A 698 4.23 -14.30 -23.99
CA GLY A 698 4.92 -14.95 -22.87
C GLY A 698 4.12 -15.94 -22.03
N PHE A 699 2.91 -16.31 -22.42
CA PHE A 699 2.21 -17.49 -21.90
C PHE A 699 2.32 -18.64 -22.91
N GLU A 700 2.95 -19.73 -22.55
CA GLU A 700 2.43 -21.02 -23.04
C GLU A 700 0.98 -21.07 -22.58
N GLU A 701 0.05 -21.44 -23.47
CA GLU A 701 -1.41 -21.44 -23.26
C GLU A 701 -1.85 -22.31 -22.05
N SER A 702 -1.41 -21.98 -20.84
CA SER A 702 -2.01 -22.53 -19.64
C SER A 702 -3.30 -21.76 -19.38
N LYS A 703 -4.41 -22.35 -19.78
CA LYS A 703 -5.77 -21.86 -19.55
C LYS A 703 -5.96 -21.56 -18.06
N ILE A 704 -5.81 -20.29 -17.66
CA ILE A 704 -6.09 -19.89 -16.29
C ILE A 704 -7.59 -20.03 -16.07
N SER A 705 -7.99 -21.01 -15.26
CA SER A 705 -9.39 -21.27 -14.93
C SER A 705 -9.77 -20.66 -13.58
N ASN A 706 -11.03 -20.24 -13.45
CA ASN A 706 -11.57 -19.79 -12.17
C ASN A 706 -11.60 -20.95 -11.17
N CYS A 707 -11.37 -20.67 -9.90
CA CYS A 707 -11.49 -21.68 -8.86
C CYS A 707 -12.94 -22.13 -8.68
N PRO A 708 -13.27 -23.42 -8.83
CA PRO A 708 -14.63 -23.91 -8.71
C PRO A 708 -15.18 -23.86 -7.28
N SER A 709 -14.30 -23.78 -6.28
CA SER A 709 -14.68 -23.73 -4.86
C SER A 709 -15.12 -22.34 -4.42
N CYS A 710 -14.30 -21.32 -4.64
CA CYS A 710 -14.63 -19.95 -4.22
C CYS A 710 -15.14 -19.06 -5.36
N LYS A 711 -15.11 -19.51 -6.59
CA LYS A 711 -15.58 -18.84 -7.84
C LYS A 711 -14.91 -17.50 -8.16
N SER A 712 -14.21 -16.90 -7.21
CA SER A 712 -13.54 -15.59 -7.34
C SER A 712 -12.03 -15.70 -7.52
N GLY A 713 -11.38 -16.75 -7.01
CA GLY A 713 -9.95 -16.97 -7.19
C GLY A 713 -9.62 -17.68 -8.52
N TRP A 714 -8.34 -17.67 -8.86
CA TRP A 714 -7.78 -18.31 -10.05
C TRP A 714 -6.94 -19.51 -9.65
N LEU A 715 -6.83 -20.51 -10.54
CA LEU A 715 -5.99 -21.67 -10.32
C LEU A 715 -4.62 -21.44 -10.95
N ILE A 716 -3.56 -21.45 -10.13
CA ILE A 716 -2.18 -21.17 -10.53
C ILE A 716 -1.23 -22.28 -10.06
N LYS A 717 -0.15 -22.51 -10.82
CA LYS A 717 0.94 -23.43 -10.44
C LYS A 717 1.81 -22.79 -9.35
N LYS A 718 2.03 -23.51 -8.25
CA LYS A 718 2.94 -23.10 -7.17
C LYS A 718 4.07 -24.11 -7.03
N GLU A 719 5.33 -23.67 -6.85
CA GLU A 719 6.52 -24.53 -6.86
C GLU A 719 6.51 -25.73 -5.91
N LYS A 720 5.91 -25.57 -4.74
CA LYS A 720 5.90 -26.62 -3.70
C LYS A 720 4.57 -27.39 -3.63
N VAL A 721 3.66 -27.15 -4.56
CA VAL A 721 2.32 -27.76 -4.57
C VAL A 721 2.16 -28.61 -5.82
N ARG A 722 1.85 -29.88 -5.63
CA ARG A 722 1.43 -30.76 -6.73
C ARG A 722 -0.01 -30.42 -7.12
N GLY A 723 -0.22 -29.86 -8.29
CA GLY A 723 -1.51 -29.35 -8.77
C GLY A 723 -1.58 -27.83 -8.83
N LEU A 724 -2.62 -27.31 -9.49
CA LEU A 724 -2.92 -25.88 -9.48
C LEU A 724 -3.61 -25.50 -8.17
N SER A 725 -3.23 -24.41 -7.55
CA SER A 725 -3.78 -23.92 -6.28
C SER A 725 -4.56 -22.62 -6.49
N CYS A 726 -5.63 -22.44 -5.70
CA CYS A 726 -6.38 -21.19 -5.72
C CYS A 726 -5.53 -20.00 -5.26
N THR A 727 -5.67 -18.85 -5.94
CA THR A 727 -5.01 -17.59 -5.54
C THR A 727 -5.49 -17.08 -4.18
N ASN A 728 -6.71 -17.44 -3.75
CA ASN A 728 -7.26 -17.08 -2.44
C ASN A 728 -6.79 -17.99 -1.29
N TRP A 729 -5.74 -18.81 -1.53
CA TRP A 729 -5.10 -19.55 -0.45
C TRP A 729 -4.45 -18.57 0.55
N PRO A 730 -4.46 -18.79 1.87
CA PRO A 730 -4.87 -20.03 2.58
C PRO A 730 -6.37 -20.17 2.88
N VAL A 731 -7.17 -19.16 2.61
CA VAL A 731 -8.61 -19.18 2.90
C VAL A 731 -9.33 -20.19 2.02
N CYS A 732 -9.16 -20.12 0.71
CA CYS A 732 -9.62 -21.15 -0.21
C CYS A 732 -8.52 -22.20 -0.39
N LYS A 733 -8.72 -23.37 0.19
CA LYS A 733 -7.77 -24.48 0.16
C LYS A 733 -7.90 -25.38 -1.08
N PHE A 734 -8.64 -24.94 -2.10
CA PHE A 734 -8.83 -25.71 -3.33
C PHE A 734 -7.52 -25.83 -4.12
N LYS A 735 -7.24 -27.03 -4.57
CA LYS A 735 -6.16 -27.36 -5.51
C LYS A 735 -6.64 -28.44 -6.49
N THR A 736 -6.10 -28.47 -7.71
CA THR A 736 -6.35 -29.60 -8.62
C THR A 736 -5.56 -30.83 -8.16
N PRO A 737 -6.03 -32.05 -8.44
CA PRO A 737 -5.27 -33.25 -8.11
C PRO A 737 -4.01 -33.36 -8.98
N PRO A 738 -2.88 -33.85 -8.46
CA PRO A 738 -1.75 -34.21 -9.33
C PRO A 738 -2.04 -35.45 -10.13
N CYS A 739 -1.39 -35.60 -11.27
CA CYS A 739 -1.42 -36.84 -12.04
C CYS A 739 -0.89 -38.01 -11.20
N LEU A 740 -1.62 -39.11 -11.16
CA LEU A 740 -1.23 -40.28 -10.38
C LEU A 740 0.03 -40.97 -10.91
N ILE A 741 0.37 -40.79 -12.19
CA ILE A 741 1.50 -41.46 -12.85
C ILE A 741 2.76 -40.60 -12.81
N CYS A 742 2.71 -39.34 -13.29
CA CYS A 742 3.87 -38.48 -13.37
C CYS A 742 3.97 -37.42 -12.23
N GLY A 743 2.91 -37.21 -11.47
CA GLY A 743 2.88 -36.23 -10.40
C GLY A 743 2.74 -34.76 -10.85
N GLU A 744 2.71 -34.51 -12.16
CA GLU A 744 2.53 -33.17 -12.70
C GLU A 744 1.13 -32.60 -12.39
N PRO A 745 0.96 -31.28 -12.34
CA PRO A 745 -0.34 -30.64 -12.19
C PRO A 745 -1.29 -31.07 -13.29
N THR A 746 -2.54 -31.31 -12.92
CA THR A 746 -3.59 -31.57 -13.91
C THR A 746 -4.33 -30.28 -14.21
N GLU A 747 -4.72 -30.08 -15.44
CA GLU A 747 -5.57 -28.97 -15.86
C GLU A 747 -7.03 -29.31 -15.60
N MET A 748 -7.81 -28.31 -15.27
CA MET A 748 -9.25 -28.46 -15.09
C MET A 748 -9.95 -28.04 -16.38
N ASP A 749 -10.88 -28.87 -16.82
CA ASP A 749 -11.74 -28.54 -17.95
C ASP A 749 -12.62 -27.33 -17.61
N VAL A 750 -12.54 -26.29 -18.47
CA VAL A 750 -13.20 -25.00 -18.23
C VAL A 750 -14.72 -25.10 -18.33
N GLU A 751 -15.25 -26.01 -19.16
CA GLU A 751 -16.68 -26.17 -19.40
C GLU A 751 -17.36 -26.98 -18.29
N THR A 752 -16.70 -28.04 -17.84
CA THR A 752 -17.31 -29.00 -16.90
C THR A 752 -16.91 -28.77 -15.44
N ALA A 753 -15.84 -28.02 -15.17
CA ALA A 753 -15.26 -27.71 -13.84
C ALA A 753 -15.00 -28.93 -12.92
N SER A 754 -15.20 -30.14 -13.39
CA SER A 754 -15.09 -31.42 -12.67
C SER A 754 -14.19 -32.43 -13.34
N ILE A 755 -13.69 -32.16 -14.53
CA ILE A 755 -12.78 -33.03 -15.28
C ILE A 755 -11.35 -32.48 -15.12
N TYR A 756 -10.44 -33.32 -14.73
CA TYR A 756 -9.02 -33.01 -14.56
C TYR A 756 -8.21 -33.82 -15.57
N ASN A 757 -7.48 -33.15 -16.43
CA ASN A 757 -6.72 -33.74 -17.53
C ASN A 757 -5.22 -33.67 -17.26
N CYS A 758 -4.51 -34.78 -17.43
CA CYS A 758 -3.05 -34.78 -17.53
C CYS A 758 -2.66 -34.83 -18.99
N GLU A 759 -1.92 -33.88 -19.51
CA GLU A 759 -1.48 -33.87 -20.92
C GLU A 759 -0.68 -35.11 -21.31
N ILE A 760 0.16 -35.60 -20.39
CA ILE A 760 1.02 -36.78 -20.65
C ILE A 760 0.25 -38.09 -20.48
N HIS A 761 -0.73 -38.15 -19.55
CA HIS A 761 -1.45 -39.36 -19.20
C HIS A 761 -2.98 -39.15 -19.18
N PRO A 762 -3.62 -38.85 -20.31
CA PRO A 762 -5.02 -38.43 -20.34
C PRO A 762 -6.01 -39.51 -19.90
N LYS A 763 -5.69 -40.83 -20.06
CA LYS A 763 -6.58 -41.93 -19.70
C LYS A 763 -6.46 -42.41 -18.26
N ASN A 764 -5.26 -42.43 -17.69
CA ASN A 764 -4.95 -43.02 -16.38
C ASN A 764 -4.37 -42.05 -15.37
N GLY A 765 -4.16 -40.77 -15.77
CA GLY A 765 -3.51 -39.77 -14.94
C GLY A 765 -4.37 -39.27 -13.76
N VAL A 766 -5.69 -39.40 -13.84
CA VAL A 766 -6.64 -38.96 -12.84
C VAL A 766 -7.76 -39.97 -12.66
N LYS A 767 -8.03 -40.35 -11.40
CA LYS A 767 -9.12 -41.25 -11.04
C LYS A 767 -10.14 -40.50 -10.19
N ARG A 768 -11.41 -40.43 -10.62
CA ARG A 768 -12.47 -39.75 -9.87
C ARG A 768 -12.73 -40.39 -8.52
N CYS A 769 -13.04 -39.53 -7.53
CA CYS A 769 -13.45 -39.99 -6.21
C CYS A 769 -14.88 -40.52 -6.26
N LYS A 770 -15.06 -41.79 -5.90
CA LYS A 770 -16.39 -42.49 -5.89
C LYS A 770 -17.33 -41.92 -4.81
N LYS A 771 -16.84 -41.11 -3.85
CA LYS A 771 -17.65 -40.63 -2.73
C LYS A 771 -18.27 -39.25 -2.98
N CYS A 772 -17.62 -38.34 -3.73
CA CYS A 772 -18.10 -36.98 -3.90
C CYS A 772 -18.32 -36.52 -5.34
N ASP A 773 -18.02 -37.37 -6.33
CA ASP A 773 -18.12 -37.13 -7.78
C ASP A 773 -17.47 -35.84 -8.35
N LEU A 774 -17.11 -34.91 -7.47
CA LEU A 774 -16.45 -33.64 -7.81
C LEU A 774 -14.92 -33.71 -7.70
N GLY A 775 -14.41 -34.60 -6.85
CA GLY A 775 -12.98 -34.72 -6.59
C GLY A 775 -12.35 -35.88 -7.38
N ALA A 776 -11.04 -35.94 -7.28
CA ALA A 776 -10.23 -37.04 -7.79
C ALA A 776 -9.27 -37.57 -6.71
N TYR A 777 -8.75 -38.75 -6.89
CA TYR A 777 -7.82 -39.36 -5.97
C TYR A 777 -6.39 -38.79 -6.15
N GLU A 778 -5.70 -38.58 -5.07
CA GLU A 778 -4.26 -38.30 -4.98
C GLU A 778 -3.61 -39.31 -4.00
N VAL A 779 -2.32 -39.60 -4.16
CA VAL A 779 -1.58 -40.47 -3.25
C VAL A 779 -1.37 -39.76 -1.93
N LYS A 780 -1.87 -40.34 -0.84
CA LYS A 780 -1.69 -39.88 0.54
C LYS A 780 -0.94 -40.90 1.37
N THR A 781 -0.19 -40.46 2.35
CA THR A 781 0.54 -41.31 3.28
C THR A 781 -0.24 -41.37 4.58
N GLY A 782 -0.69 -42.56 4.97
CA GLY A 782 -1.35 -42.87 6.23
C GLY A 782 -0.47 -43.69 7.17
N ARG A 783 -1.03 -44.09 8.33
CA ARG A 783 -0.31 -44.93 9.32
C ARG A 783 0.09 -46.27 8.76
N ASN A 784 -0.69 -46.83 7.86
CA ASN A 784 -0.51 -48.17 7.27
C ASN A 784 0.14 -48.13 5.88
N GLY A 785 0.78 -47.02 5.49
CA GLY A 785 1.40 -46.81 4.17
C GLY A 785 0.62 -45.87 3.28
N ASN A 786 0.96 -45.86 1.99
CA ASN A 786 0.34 -45.01 0.99
C ASN A 786 -1.03 -45.55 0.55
N PHE A 787 -1.97 -44.64 0.36
CA PHE A 787 -3.32 -44.92 -0.14
C PHE A 787 -3.81 -43.83 -1.08
N LEU A 788 -4.83 -44.09 -1.86
CA LEU A 788 -5.50 -43.11 -2.67
C LEU A 788 -6.58 -42.40 -1.84
N GLY A 789 -6.43 -41.10 -1.62
CA GLY A 789 -7.38 -40.26 -0.86
C GLY A 789 -7.92 -39.14 -1.72
N CYS A 790 -9.16 -38.71 -1.54
CA CYS A 790 -9.75 -37.59 -2.28
C CYS A 790 -8.95 -36.31 -2.07
N HIS A 791 -8.60 -35.60 -3.14
CA HIS A 791 -7.86 -34.33 -3.05
C HIS A 791 -8.69 -33.22 -2.39
N LEU A 792 -10.01 -33.29 -2.45
CA LEU A 792 -10.91 -32.32 -1.81
C LEU A 792 -11.11 -32.57 -0.31
N TRP A 793 -10.40 -33.52 0.32
CA TRP A 793 -10.54 -33.79 1.74
C TRP A 793 -10.34 -32.53 2.60
N ILE A 794 -9.33 -31.70 2.27
CA ILE A 794 -9.03 -30.47 3.04
C ILE A 794 -10.06 -29.36 2.78
N SER A 795 -10.60 -29.26 1.55
CA SER A 795 -11.51 -28.19 1.15
C SER A 795 -12.99 -28.50 1.38
N THR A 796 -13.40 -29.78 1.31
CA THR A 796 -14.80 -30.19 1.44
C THR A 796 -15.04 -31.28 2.50
N GLY A 797 -14.00 -31.75 3.19
CA GLY A 797 -14.09 -32.86 4.16
C GLY A 797 -14.35 -34.23 3.52
N CYS A 798 -14.29 -34.39 2.20
CA CYS A 798 -14.53 -35.68 1.56
C CYS A 798 -13.52 -36.76 1.97
N ARG A 799 -13.96 -37.80 2.65
CA ARG A 799 -13.14 -38.95 3.11
C ARG A 799 -13.17 -40.13 2.13
N GLY A 800 -13.33 -39.88 0.83
CA GLY A 800 -13.22 -40.93 -0.21
C GLY A 800 -11.80 -41.51 -0.24
N SER A 801 -11.64 -42.81 -0.13
CA SER A 801 -10.33 -43.48 -0.17
C SER A 801 -10.41 -44.82 -0.91
N GLU A 802 -9.31 -45.21 -1.53
CA GLU A 802 -9.12 -46.56 -2.16
C GLU A 802 -7.70 -47.07 -1.89
N ASN A 803 -7.54 -48.39 -2.01
CA ASN A 803 -6.23 -49.02 -1.85
C ASN A 803 -5.36 -48.83 -3.10
N LEU A 804 -4.05 -48.71 -2.93
CA LEU A 804 -3.08 -48.51 -4.00
C LEU A 804 -2.88 -49.74 -4.90
N SER A 805 -3.33 -50.91 -4.48
CA SER A 805 -3.07 -52.19 -5.16
C SER A 805 -3.68 -52.38 -6.56
N GLU A 806 -4.47 -51.41 -7.02
CA GLU A 806 -5.13 -51.46 -8.34
C GLU A 806 -4.40 -50.72 -9.48
N ILE A 807 -3.26 -50.07 -9.21
CA ILE A 807 -2.53 -49.30 -10.23
C ILE A 807 -1.10 -49.87 -10.36
N SER A 808 -0.90 -50.71 -11.38
CA SER A 808 0.34 -51.46 -11.62
C SER A 808 1.55 -50.64 -12.09
N GLU A 809 1.41 -49.30 -12.34
CA GLU A 809 2.44 -48.47 -12.94
C GLU A 809 2.94 -47.31 -12.04
N LEU A 810 2.51 -47.27 -10.77
CA LEU A 810 2.94 -46.22 -9.86
C LEU A 810 4.41 -46.42 -9.45
N LYS A 811 5.32 -45.61 -10.05
CA LYS A 811 6.63 -45.39 -9.43
C LYS A 811 6.42 -44.60 -8.14
N PRO A 812 7.12 -44.94 -7.03
CA PRO A 812 7.08 -44.12 -5.81
C PRO A 812 7.53 -42.72 -6.16
N LEU A 813 6.59 -41.80 -6.10
CA LEU A 813 6.89 -40.38 -6.28
C LEU A 813 7.85 -39.92 -5.18
N PRO A 814 8.93 -39.19 -5.50
CA PRO A 814 9.80 -38.63 -4.46
C PRO A 814 8.95 -37.81 -3.48
N ARG A 815 9.15 -38.05 -2.19
CA ARG A 815 8.47 -37.29 -1.15
C ARG A 815 8.78 -35.82 -1.35
N ILE A 816 7.84 -35.03 -1.86
CA ILE A 816 7.85 -33.61 -1.58
C ILE A 816 7.51 -33.52 -0.10
N LYS A 817 8.50 -33.21 0.70
CA LYS A 817 8.24 -32.89 2.10
C LYS A 817 7.21 -31.77 2.08
N SER A 818 5.99 -32.07 2.51
CA SER A 818 4.97 -31.07 2.81
C SER A 818 5.42 -30.34 4.08
N ASP A 819 6.52 -29.64 3.99
CA ASP A 819 7.01 -28.84 5.10
C ASP A 819 6.60 -27.40 4.90
N SER A 820 5.56 -27.09 5.66
CA SER A 820 5.51 -25.86 6.43
C SER A 820 5.56 -24.53 5.68
N MET A 821 4.42 -24.13 5.16
CA MET A 821 4.14 -22.69 5.19
C MET A 821 3.53 -22.24 6.54
N PHE A 822 3.26 -23.17 7.47
CA PHE A 822 2.76 -22.90 8.82
C PHE A 822 3.30 -23.87 9.90
N LYS A 823 4.53 -24.41 9.74
CA LYS A 823 5.27 -24.92 10.88
C LYS A 823 6.14 -23.82 11.43
N VAL A 824 5.52 -22.92 12.17
CA VAL A 824 6.23 -22.11 13.14
C VAL A 824 6.72 -23.08 14.22
N SER A 825 8.05 -23.14 14.36
CA SER A 825 8.78 -23.51 15.59
C SER A 825 8.89 -24.95 16.07
N GLU A 826 8.71 -26.02 15.28
CA GLU A 826 9.04 -27.37 15.79
C GLU A 826 10.47 -27.84 15.51
N ASN A 827 11.25 -27.16 14.67
CA ASN A 827 12.61 -27.57 14.32
C ASN A 827 13.75 -26.71 14.89
N VAL A 828 13.44 -25.74 15.76
CA VAL A 828 14.49 -24.96 16.41
C VAL A 828 15.24 -25.87 17.39
N GLY A 829 16.33 -26.47 16.90
CA GLY A 829 17.21 -27.29 17.71
C GLY A 829 17.33 -28.77 17.36
N MET A 830 16.58 -29.31 16.37
CA MET A 830 16.74 -30.74 15.96
C MET A 830 18.13 -31.05 15.41
N ARG A 831 18.87 -30.06 14.93
CA ARG A 831 20.27 -30.19 14.46
C ARG A 831 21.29 -29.53 15.37
N SER A 832 20.90 -29.14 16.58
CA SER A 832 21.84 -28.64 17.59
C SER A 832 22.92 -29.70 17.87
N GLY A 833 24.19 -29.31 17.74
CA GLY A 833 25.32 -30.22 17.92
C GLY A 833 25.74 -31.07 16.70
N LYS A 834 24.97 -31.09 15.61
CA LYS A 834 25.35 -31.75 14.37
C LYS A 834 26.33 -30.89 13.57
N LYS A 835 27.29 -31.50 12.86
CA LYS A 835 28.20 -30.80 11.95
C LYS A 835 27.45 -30.09 10.84
N TRP A 836 27.89 -28.89 10.47
CA TRP A 836 27.38 -28.13 9.32
C TRP A 836 27.82 -28.80 8.01
N THR A 837 26.94 -28.77 7.01
CA THR A 837 27.26 -29.20 5.64
C THR A 837 27.47 -27.98 4.75
N LEU A 838 28.14 -28.18 3.59
CA LEU A 838 28.33 -27.14 2.58
C LEU A 838 26.98 -26.55 2.13
N GLU A 839 25.98 -27.39 1.88
CA GLU A 839 24.65 -26.99 1.45
C GLU A 839 23.93 -26.12 2.50
N GLU A 840 24.08 -26.47 3.80
CA GLU A 840 23.52 -25.65 4.88
C GLU A 840 24.18 -24.27 4.98
N ASP A 841 25.50 -24.20 4.82
CA ASP A 841 26.22 -22.93 4.88
C ASP A 841 25.89 -22.02 3.66
N LEU A 842 25.83 -22.58 2.46
CA LEU A 842 25.46 -21.85 1.25
C LEU A 842 23.99 -21.41 1.29
N LEU A 843 23.09 -22.27 1.82
CA LEU A 843 21.68 -21.92 1.97
C LEU A 843 21.51 -20.81 3.02
N ALA A 844 22.24 -20.89 4.16
CA ALA A 844 22.22 -19.84 5.17
C ALA A 844 22.68 -18.49 4.59
N LEU A 845 23.78 -18.51 3.82
CA LEU A 845 24.29 -17.30 3.15
C LEU A 845 23.27 -16.74 2.15
N THR A 846 22.67 -17.59 1.33
CA THR A 846 21.68 -17.17 0.32
C THR A 846 20.44 -16.55 0.98
N LEU A 847 19.92 -17.16 2.03
CA LEU A 847 18.77 -16.64 2.77
C LEU A 847 19.09 -15.29 3.44
N PHE A 848 20.28 -15.14 3.98
CA PHE A 848 20.73 -13.89 4.59
C PHE A 848 20.83 -12.75 3.56
N ILE A 849 21.48 -13.01 2.42
CA ILE A 849 21.62 -12.02 1.33
C ILE A 849 20.26 -11.65 0.74
N SER A 850 19.29 -12.57 0.73
CA SER A 850 17.92 -12.31 0.29
C SER A 850 17.07 -11.55 1.32
N GLY A 851 17.64 -11.19 2.49
CA GLY A 851 17.00 -10.37 3.50
C GLY A 851 16.30 -11.13 4.63
N SER A 852 16.50 -12.44 4.74
CA SER A 852 15.98 -13.23 5.86
C SER A 852 16.75 -12.92 7.14
N ASN A 853 16.05 -12.83 8.29
CA ASN A 853 16.69 -12.65 9.59
C ASN A 853 17.25 -13.97 10.15
N LEU A 854 18.07 -13.89 11.19
CA LEU A 854 18.75 -15.08 11.78
C LEU A 854 17.79 -16.13 12.33
N GLU A 855 16.62 -15.75 12.80
CA GLU A 855 15.61 -16.68 13.29
C GLU A 855 14.91 -17.41 12.14
N GLU A 856 14.58 -16.70 11.06
CA GLU A 856 14.02 -17.29 9.84
C GLU A 856 14.98 -18.29 9.21
N ILE A 857 16.25 -17.94 9.10
CA ILE A 857 17.31 -18.84 8.62
C ILE A 857 17.46 -20.04 9.56
N GLY A 858 17.41 -19.80 10.86
CA GLY A 858 17.47 -20.84 11.88
C GLY A 858 16.31 -21.84 11.78
N ASN A 859 15.12 -21.35 11.55
CA ASN A 859 13.91 -22.17 11.35
C ASN A 859 14.00 -23.00 10.06
N GLU A 860 14.49 -22.43 8.96
CA GLU A 860 14.62 -23.12 7.68
C GLU A 860 15.66 -24.27 7.76
N LEU A 861 16.76 -24.05 8.48
CA LEU A 861 17.84 -25.01 8.61
C LEU A 861 17.67 -25.97 9.82
N GLY A 862 16.67 -25.75 10.65
CA GLY A 862 16.51 -26.47 11.91
C GLY A 862 17.64 -26.21 12.91
N ARG A 863 18.22 -25.01 12.89
CA ARG A 863 19.35 -24.55 13.70
C ARG A 863 18.92 -23.37 14.59
N LYS A 864 19.55 -23.21 15.75
CA LYS A 864 19.33 -22.04 16.59
C LYS A 864 19.88 -20.77 15.91
N ALA A 865 19.21 -19.62 16.04
CA ALA A 865 19.69 -18.34 15.53
C ALA A 865 21.13 -18.01 15.96
N THR A 866 21.47 -18.32 17.21
CA THR A 866 22.85 -18.17 17.75
C THR A 866 23.87 -19.06 17.03
N ALA A 867 23.49 -20.24 16.54
CA ALA A 867 24.36 -21.11 15.78
C ALA A 867 24.58 -20.58 14.33
N ILE A 868 23.53 -19.99 13.71
CA ILE A 868 23.63 -19.28 12.42
C ILE A 868 24.57 -18.09 12.56
N GLN A 869 24.38 -17.28 13.59
CA GLN A 869 25.20 -16.10 13.86
C GLN A 869 26.68 -16.45 14.09
N GLY A 870 26.94 -17.47 14.90
CA GLY A 870 28.32 -17.96 15.10
C GLY A 870 28.96 -18.47 13.81
N ARG A 871 28.14 -19.00 12.87
CA ARG A 871 28.61 -19.45 11.58
C ARG A 871 28.95 -18.27 10.65
N PHE A 872 28.11 -17.25 10.64
CA PHE A 872 28.35 -16.02 9.89
C PHE A 872 29.58 -15.25 10.36
N VAL A 873 29.77 -15.12 11.68
CA VAL A 873 30.97 -14.53 12.26
C VAL A 873 32.23 -15.26 11.75
N ARG A 874 32.18 -16.59 11.69
CA ARG A 874 33.30 -17.38 11.15
C ARG A 874 33.60 -17.10 9.68
N TRP A 875 32.57 -16.98 8.83
CA TRP A 875 32.77 -16.70 7.41
C TRP A 875 33.28 -15.28 7.18
N ILE A 876 32.78 -14.30 7.93
CA ILE A 876 33.28 -12.92 7.90
C ILE A 876 34.76 -12.89 8.35
N GLU A 877 35.11 -13.60 9.41
CA GLU A 877 36.48 -13.70 9.92
C GLU A 877 37.42 -14.30 8.88
N MET A 878 36.98 -15.29 8.10
CA MET A 878 37.78 -15.91 7.05
C MET A 878 37.95 -15.01 5.81
N ALA A 879 36.98 -14.16 5.53
CA ALA A 879 36.97 -13.28 4.36
C ALA A 879 37.70 -11.96 4.57
N GLU A 880 37.64 -11.41 5.78
CA GLU A 880 38.21 -10.09 6.08
C GLU A 880 39.66 -10.20 6.57
N PRO A 881 40.67 -9.73 5.78
CA PRO A 881 42.08 -9.87 6.14
C PRO A 881 42.45 -9.27 7.50
N ARG A 882 41.76 -8.20 7.91
CA ARG A 882 41.98 -7.52 9.21
C ARG A 882 41.55 -8.38 10.40
N LEU A 883 40.70 -9.40 10.18
CA LEU A 883 40.15 -10.28 11.20
C LEU A 883 40.87 -11.63 11.27
N GLN A 884 41.78 -11.95 10.30
CA GLN A 884 42.46 -13.26 10.18
C GLN A 884 43.61 -13.45 11.13
N VAL A 885 43.93 -12.51 12.01
CA VAL A 885 45.08 -12.59 12.92
C VAL A 885 44.92 -13.73 13.92
N GLN A 886 45.88 -14.68 13.90
CA GLN A 886 45.94 -15.74 14.92
C GLN A 886 46.38 -15.15 16.27
N ILE A 887 45.46 -15.01 17.18
CA ILE A 887 45.79 -14.76 18.58
C ILE A 887 46.36 -16.08 19.15
N SER A 888 47.62 -16.05 19.61
CA SER A 888 48.28 -17.23 20.21
C SER A 888 47.39 -17.86 21.28
N LYS A 889 47.30 -19.19 21.34
CA LYS A 889 46.46 -20.01 22.22
C LYS A 889 46.75 -19.88 23.72
N LYS A 890 47.21 -18.76 24.23
CA LYS A 890 47.17 -18.46 25.66
C LYS A 890 45.81 -17.94 25.99
N SER A 891 45.08 -18.60 26.87
CA SER A 891 43.83 -18.15 27.47
C SER A 891 44.08 -16.79 28.14
N VAL A 892 43.83 -15.69 27.41
CA VAL A 892 43.78 -14.36 27.99
C VAL A 892 42.37 -14.23 28.54
N GLU A 893 42.26 -14.16 29.87
CA GLU A 893 41.02 -13.77 30.54
C GLU A 893 40.85 -12.27 30.29
N TYR A 894 39.78 -11.89 29.59
CA TYR A 894 39.42 -10.48 29.37
C TYR A 894 38.53 -10.02 30.51
N GLU A 895 38.77 -8.83 31.05
CA GLU A 895 38.04 -8.30 32.23
C GLU A 895 36.53 -8.17 31.97
N ASN A 896 36.12 -7.86 30.78
CA ASN A 896 34.71 -7.63 30.39
C ASN A 896 34.03 -8.82 29.67
N HIS A 897 34.54 -10.02 29.87
CA HIS A 897 34.11 -11.23 29.15
C HIS A 897 32.60 -11.58 29.34
N GLU A 898 32.06 -11.38 30.54
CA GLU A 898 30.68 -11.76 30.89
C GLU A 898 29.68 -10.58 30.92
N GLU A 899 30.12 -9.35 30.75
CA GLU A 899 29.29 -8.18 30.87
C GLU A 899 28.64 -7.81 29.51
N ASP A 900 27.44 -7.26 29.58
CA ASP A 900 26.76 -6.72 28.39
C ASP A 900 27.47 -5.50 27.81
N TRP A 901 27.43 -5.32 26.48
CA TRP A 901 28.03 -4.19 25.80
C TRP A 901 27.28 -2.88 26.10
N THR A 902 27.92 -1.93 26.70
CA THR A 902 27.41 -0.59 26.94
C THR A 902 27.39 0.27 25.66
N GLY A 903 26.55 1.31 25.63
CA GLY A 903 26.52 2.25 24.51
C GLY A 903 27.87 2.95 24.29
N THR A 904 28.61 3.24 25.37
CA THR A 904 29.94 3.86 25.33
C THR A 904 31.00 2.94 24.70
N GLU A 905 30.99 1.65 25.07
CA GLU A 905 31.91 0.66 24.48
C GLU A 905 31.66 0.43 23.00
N LYS A 906 30.35 0.42 22.58
CA LYS A 906 30.00 0.32 21.14
C LYS A 906 30.49 1.54 20.35
N ALA A 907 30.36 2.76 20.91
CA ALA A 907 30.87 3.97 20.28
C ALA A 907 32.41 3.97 20.21
N GLN A 908 33.07 3.48 21.28
CA GLN A 908 34.53 3.31 21.31
C GLN A 908 35.01 2.27 20.30
N LEU A 909 34.30 1.14 20.17
CA LEU A 909 34.57 0.14 19.16
C LEU A 909 34.50 0.71 17.74
N LEU A 910 33.46 1.47 17.43
CA LEU A 910 33.30 2.11 16.13
C LEU A 910 34.44 3.07 15.82
N SER A 911 34.85 3.89 16.81
CA SER A 911 35.98 4.83 16.66
C SER A 911 37.31 4.08 16.41
N LEU A 912 37.55 2.98 17.13
CA LEU A 912 38.77 2.16 16.95
C LEU A 912 38.76 1.43 15.58
N TRP A 913 37.59 0.98 15.15
CA TRP A 913 37.41 0.33 13.83
C TRP A 913 37.65 1.33 12.68
N GLU A 914 37.14 2.55 12.78
CA GLU A 914 37.32 3.62 11.79
C GLU A 914 38.78 4.11 11.71
N GLN A 915 39.54 4.00 12.80
CA GLN A 915 40.98 4.26 12.83
C GLN A 915 41.84 3.15 12.16
N THR A 916 41.19 2.14 11.56
CA THR A 916 41.83 1.03 10.87
C THR A 916 42.77 0.16 11.75
N LEU A 917 42.56 0.16 13.06
CA LEU A 917 43.36 -0.68 14.00
C LEU A 917 43.13 -2.17 13.74
N SER A 918 44.13 -2.98 14.07
CA SER A 918 44.01 -4.43 14.01
C SER A 918 43.03 -4.97 15.06
N LEU A 919 42.42 -6.14 14.79
CA LEU A 919 41.57 -6.77 15.77
C LEU A 919 42.26 -7.06 17.10
N VAL A 920 43.57 -7.34 17.09
CA VAL A 920 44.36 -7.55 18.33
C VAL A 920 44.41 -6.27 19.15
N ASP A 921 44.71 -5.14 18.53
CA ASP A 921 44.78 -3.85 19.21
C ASP A 921 43.39 -3.45 19.78
N ILE A 922 42.29 -3.79 19.07
CA ILE A 922 40.91 -3.52 19.50
C ILE A 922 40.55 -4.43 20.69
N THR A 923 40.90 -5.74 20.65
CA THR A 923 40.63 -6.67 21.77
C THR A 923 41.41 -6.25 23.03
N GLU A 924 42.65 -5.80 22.89
CA GLU A 924 43.45 -5.32 24.03
C GLU A 924 42.89 -4.01 24.60
N LYS A 925 42.47 -3.08 23.77
CA LYS A 925 41.91 -1.80 24.23
C LYS A 925 40.57 -1.90 24.91
N LEU A 926 39.68 -2.79 24.41
CA LEU A 926 38.34 -2.96 24.94
C LEU A 926 38.21 -4.07 25.99
N GLN A 927 39.28 -4.88 26.18
CA GLN A 927 39.25 -6.04 27.06
C GLN A 927 38.06 -7.00 26.75
N ARG A 928 37.73 -7.14 25.44
CA ARG A 928 36.65 -7.99 24.93
C ARG A 928 37.18 -9.08 24.01
N PRO A 929 36.65 -10.30 24.10
CA PRO A 929 37.02 -11.39 23.20
C PRO A 929 36.74 -11.07 21.72
N LYS A 930 37.61 -11.53 20.83
CA LYS A 930 37.54 -11.36 19.38
C LYS A 930 36.14 -11.64 18.81
N HIS A 931 35.52 -12.75 19.20
CA HIS A 931 34.20 -13.15 18.69
C HIS A 931 33.10 -12.18 19.10
N GLN A 932 33.18 -11.56 20.28
CA GLN A 932 32.21 -10.54 20.71
C GLN A 932 32.37 -9.24 19.91
N ILE A 933 33.59 -8.83 19.61
CA ILE A 933 33.88 -7.65 18.80
C ILE A 933 33.33 -7.81 17.38
N ILE A 934 33.61 -8.98 16.75
CA ILE A 934 33.07 -9.29 15.40
C ILE A 934 31.55 -9.30 15.42
N HIS A 935 30.94 -9.88 16.45
CA HIS A 935 29.48 -9.92 16.62
C HIS A 935 28.87 -8.51 16.67
N VAL A 936 29.45 -7.60 17.44
CA VAL A 936 28.94 -6.22 17.57
C VAL A 936 29.17 -5.44 16.27
N LEU A 937 30.33 -5.58 15.61
CA LEU A 937 30.57 -4.94 14.31
C LEU A 937 29.60 -5.42 13.23
N PHE A 938 29.25 -6.71 13.23
CA PHE A 938 28.23 -7.28 12.36
C PHE A 938 26.82 -6.71 12.68
N GLY A 939 26.44 -6.65 13.95
CA GLY A 939 25.17 -6.07 14.39
C GLY A 939 25.07 -4.55 14.14
N LEU A 940 26.20 -3.85 14.03
CA LEU A 940 26.28 -2.42 13.68
C LEU A 940 26.47 -2.16 12.16
N GLU A 941 26.33 -3.20 11.33
CA GLU A 941 26.45 -3.16 9.86
C GLU A 941 27.83 -2.62 9.34
N LYS A 942 28.87 -2.69 10.15
CA LYS A 942 30.23 -2.29 9.78
C LYS A 942 30.99 -3.39 9.01
N ILE A 943 30.56 -4.62 9.16
CA ILE A 943 30.98 -5.81 8.41
C ILE A 943 29.73 -6.61 8.03
N SER A 944 29.69 -7.19 6.85
CA SER A 944 28.51 -7.92 6.35
C SER A 944 28.90 -9.12 5.49
N LEU A 945 27.96 -10.02 5.29
CA LEU A 945 28.07 -11.14 4.35
C LEU A 945 27.62 -10.68 2.96
N THR A 946 28.38 -11.11 1.95
CA THR A 946 28.09 -10.87 0.53
C THR A 946 28.13 -12.17 -0.26
N SER A 947 27.68 -12.16 -1.52
CA SER A 947 27.77 -13.33 -2.42
C SER A 947 29.20 -13.84 -2.65
N GLU A 948 30.23 -13.01 -2.43
CA GLU A 948 31.63 -13.43 -2.54
C GLU A 948 32.03 -14.46 -1.49
N HIS A 949 31.34 -14.49 -0.35
CA HIS A 949 31.58 -15.46 0.72
C HIS A 949 31.23 -16.89 0.30
N SER A 950 30.44 -17.12 -0.74
CA SER A 950 30.14 -18.47 -1.25
C SER A 950 31.43 -19.21 -1.69
N LYS A 951 32.33 -18.53 -2.36
CA LYS A 951 33.60 -19.10 -2.80
C LYS A 951 34.52 -19.49 -1.62
N ILE A 952 34.47 -18.72 -0.54
CA ILE A 952 35.22 -19.00 0.70
C ILE A 952 34.64 -20.23 1.40
N ILE A 953 33.31 -20.32 1.45
CA ILE A 953 32.59 -21.47 2.03
C ILE A 953 32.91 -22.74 1.24
N GLU A 954 32.82 -22.71 -0.07
CA GLU A 954 33.15 -23.82 -0.98
C GLU A 954 34.62 -24.26 -0.81
N SER A 955 35.58 -23.33 -0.82
CA SER A 955 37.00 -23.62 -0.62
C SER A 955 37.27 -24.26 0.74
N TYR A 956 36.60 -23.84 1.80
CA TYR A 956 36.72 -24.43 3.14
C TYR A 956 36.31 -25.90 3.17
N TYR A 957 35.21 -26.26 2.51
CA TYR A 957 34.77 -27.66 2.45
C TYR A 957 35.62 -28.51 1.53
N TYR A 958 36.07 -27.96 0.38
CA TYR A 958 37.00 -28.67 -0.53
C TYR A 958 38.33 -29.02 0.13
N THR A 959 38.91 -28.13 0.90
CA THR A 959 40.18 -28.39 1.64
C THR A 959 39.97 -29.38 2.81
N LYS A 960 38.77 -29.45 3.39
CA LYS A 960 38.45 -30.32 4.50
C LYS A 960 38.20 -31.78 4.08
N ASP A 961 37.66 -31.99 2.87
CA ASP A 961 37.39 -33.33 2.31
C ASP A 961 38.67 -33.95 1.76
N ASN A 962 39.72 -33.16 1.53
CA ASN A 962 41.03 -33.61 1.03
C ASN A 962 42.10 -33.67 2.15
N SER A 963 41.79 -33.40 3.39
CA SER A 963 42.62 -33.55 4.62
C SER A 963 42.05 -34.60 5.55
#